data_a0f0ab0549a2507e635ad30e67a6023e
#
_entry.id   a0f0ab0549a2507e635ad30e67a6023e
#
_cell.length_a   1.000
_cell.length_b   1.000
_cell.length_c   1.000
_cell.angle_alpha   90.00
_cell.angle_beta   90.00
_cell.angle_gamma   90.00
#
_symmetry.space_group_name_H-M   'P 1'
#
loop_
_entity.id
_entity.type
_entity.pdbx_description
1 polymer ?
#
loop_
_entity_poly.entity_id
_entity_poly.type
_entity_poly.pdbx_seq_one_letter_code
_entity_poly.pdbx_strand_id
1 'polypeptide(L)'
;MDRKKVVVKSQNRVNVFAAITFSGLMILLIVNSASSINIFEIKPGMSKGLYYQLNHPSEFQHLSEEWNSFSRVDVTRKIGKQEVDNNILNSTLPIASSKQNNNSDSSDSSSNGGVTGAAMDNATPHELASIIIDADAATPIYRWDGSQSDIAWIQKYMDYLPYEMINANNTLVIGSGGGEDILVALSGGADNVTAVELNPLVVSAVKRFDSQSRNIYNNNNVELIIDDGRRFISSSTEKYDVIVLKLVDSWAAQLAGGYALSENYLYTVEAFQQYFRHLDKDNGGMLVMTRWNFELPRLMPLIVDSLVKETGKSRESVAKHVMVIEDRPGLYFGRSDDNQKYYPILVMIKSTPFLDGEVTMVKEKAEGNQAEITMLADNYVAEPFNKLFNNDGAVYSEYFSTTVASNPTIPTDDSPFYFAREQIPKQMIILLVTVVAISGLLSALLIYHARKTRVKFDSRSSFHVLFAVFIGVGFMILEVTFIQKFLLLLGTPIMALTVILFTILLSSGIGSYISGKIFSTRPHRAVLTSIPILAGIIIIYFLYLQEVIESTISMELPYRIALTFGLLFPAGFLMGFQFPSLITMASLIALQNRNKVVVFQDDNYSNSKNNNTTLLWGINIVASVIGTVLAAVSAMIIGFNGNLLIGLCMYLGAGTCALFSIYHMMNNRTTVPIGGNL
;
A
#
# COMPACT_ATOMS: atom_id res chain seq x y z
N MET A 1 -39.63 -16.12 -38.65
CA MET A 1 -39.12 -14.74 -38.89
C MET A 1 -39.15 -13.86 -37.64
N ASP A 2 -39.91 -14.19 -36.61
CA ASP A 2 -40.11 -13.34 -35.41
C ASP A 2 -39.05 -13.42 -34.30
N ARG A 3 -38.33 -14.54 -34.18
CA ARG A 3 -37.30 -14.70 -33.12
C ARG A 3 -36.05 -13.82 -33.26
N LYS A 4 -35.61 -13.53 -34.53
CA LYS A 4 -34.50 -12.59 -34.77
C LYS A 4 -34.86 -11.15 -34.40
N LYS A 5 -36.12 -10.75 -34.58
CA LYS A 5 -36.60 -9.40 -34.17
C LYS A 5 -36.62 -9.21 -32.65
N VAL A 6 -36.93 -10.24 -31.85
CA VAL A 6 -36.97 -10.14 -30.39
C VAL A 6 -35.56 -10.03 -29.80
N VAL A 7 -34.59 -10.79 -30.29
CA VAL A 7 -33.17 -10.75 -29.81
C VAL A 7 -32.54 -9.41 -30.17
N VAL A 8 -32.73 -8.89 -31.40
CA VAL A 8 -32.23 -7.57 -31.82
C VAL A 8 -32.89 -6.45 -31.01
N LYS A 9 -34.18 -6.58 -30.66
CA LYS A 9 -34.88 -5.61 -29.83
C LYS A 9 -34.44 -5.60 -28.35
N SER A 10 -34.02 -6.73 -27.84
CA SER A 10 -33.43 -6.85 -26.47
C SER A 10 -32.00 -6.24 -26.43
N GLN A 11 -31.17 -6.55 -27.42
CA GLN A 11 -29.82 -6.04 -27.52
C GLN A 11 -29.78 -4.51 -27.72
N ASN A 12 -30.69 -3.99 -28.54
CA ASN A 12 -30.87 -2.54 -28.72
C ASN A 12 -31.32 -1.85 -27.40
N ARG A 13 -32.15 -2.48 -26.57
CA ARG A 13 -32.55 -1.92 -25.27
C ARG A 13 -31.37 -1.84 -24.27
N VAL A 14 -30.51 -2.85 -24.24
CA VAL A 14 -29.30 -2.85 -23.39
C VAL A 14 -28.31 -1.78 -23.84
N ASN A 15 -28.10 -1.65 -25.17
CA ASN A 15 -27.21 -0.63 -25.71
C ASN A 15 -27.76 0.80 -25.49
N VAL A 16 -29.09 1.00 -25.62
CA VAL A 16 -29.74 2.28 -25.32
C VAL A 16 -29.64 2.62 -23.84
N PHE A 17 -29.83 1.65 -22.93
CA PHE A 17 -29.67 1.88 -21.50
C PHE A 17 -28.23 2.21 -21.11
N ALA A 18 -27.26 1.49 -21.67
CA ALA A 18 -25.83 1.77 -21.47
C ALA A 18 -25.45 3.16 -22.03
N ALA A 19 -25.98 3.54 -23.19
CA ALA A 19 -25.75 4.87 -23.75
C ALA A 19 -26.37 5.98 -22.92
N ILE A 20 -27.58 5.78 -22.37
CA ILE A 20 -28.25 6.75 -21.50
C ILE A 20 -27.49 6.91 -20.18
N THR A 21 -27.06 5.80 -19.55
CA THR A 21 -26.26 5.85 -18.31
C THR A 21 -24.92 6.54 -18.53
N PHE A 22 -24.20 6.21 -19.60
CA PHE A 22 -22.93 6.85 -19.95
C PHE A 22 -23.11 8.34 -20.26
N SER A 23 -24.14 8.70 -21.05
CA SER A 23 -24.44 10.10 -21.34
C SER A 23 -24.86 10.86 -20.09
N GLY A 24 -25.63 10.25 -19.18
CA GLY A 24 -26.01 10.83 -17.90
C GLY A 24 -24.79 11.10 -17.01
N LEU A 25 -23.83 10.15 -16.95
CA LEU A 25 -22.58 10.32 -16.23
C LEU A 25 -21.72 11.44 -16.82
N MET A 26 -21.61 11.51 -18.15
CA MET A 26 -20.88 12.57 -18.84
C MET A 26 -21.51 13.95 -18.63
N ILE A 27 -22.85 14.03 -18.65
CA ILE A 27 -23.58 15.29 -18.34
C ILE A 27 -23.33 15.69 -16.90
N LEU A 28 -23.35 14.77 -15.93
CA LEU A 28 -23.03 15.04 -14.53
C LEU A 28 -21.61 15.57 -14.36
N LEU A 29 -20.63 14.98 -15.05
CA LEU A 29 -19.23 15.44 -15.04
C LEU A 29 -19.09 16.83 -15.66
N ILE A 30 -19.78 17.10 -16.80
CA ILE A 30 -19.76 18.41 -17.45
C ILE A 30 -20.45 19.47 -16.57
N VAL A 31 -21.59 19.14 -15.95
CA VAL A 31 -22.30 20.03 -15.04
C VAL A 31 -21.43 20.32 -13.81
N ASN A 32 -20.75 19.33 -13.26
CA ASN A 32 -19.83 19.53 -12.14
C ASN A 32 -18.65 20.43 -12.50
N SER A 33 -18.09 20.30 -13.71
CA SER A 33 -16.97 21.14 -14.17
C SER A 33 -17.39 22.56 -14.58
N ALA A 34 -18.66 22.76 -14.96
CA ALA A 34 -19.19 24.05 -15.42
C ALA A 34 -19.98 24.83 -14.33
N SER A 35 -20.39 24.16 -13.26
CA SER A 35 -21.16 24.79 -12.18
C SER A 35 -20.25 25.21 -11.02
N SER A 36 -20.59 26.33 -10.41
CA SER A 36 -19.97 26.75 -9.11
C SER A 36 -20.37 25.83 -7.93
N ILE A 37 -21.20 24.82 -8.19
CA ILE A 37 -21.59 23.80 -7.21
C ILE A 37 -20.71 22.59 -7.46
N ASN A 38 -19.73 22.39 -6.60
CA ASN A 38 -18.81 21.24 -6.66
C ASN A 38 -19.53 20.01 -6.08
N ILE A 39 -20.30 19.28 -6.93
CA ILE A 39 -21.11 18.11 -6.50
C ILE A 39 -20.20 16.99 -5.97
N PHE A 40 -18.94 16.94 -6.40
CA PHE A 40 -17.94 15.96 -5.99
C PHE A 40 -16.85 16.57 -5.10
N GLU A 41 -17.14 17.66 -4.38
CA GLU A 41 -16.21 18.24 -3.40
C GLU A 41 -15.94 17.20 -2.30
N ILE A 42 -14.69 16.75 -2.21
CA ILE A 42 -14.24 15.84 -1.15
C ILE A 42 -13.86 16.71 0.06
N LYS A 43 -14.73 16.73 1.07
CA LYS A 43 -14.48 17.45 2.33
C LYS A 43 -13.74 16.56 3.32
N PRO A 44 -12.80 17.11 4.11
CA PRO A 44 -12.18 16.36 5.20
C PRO A 44 -13.24 15.88 6.19
N GLY A 45 -13.05 14.67 6.73
CA GLY A 45 -13.90 14.16 7.80
C GLY A 45 -13.74 15.00 9.09
N MET A 46 -14.78 15.04 9.95
CA MET A 46 -14.80 15.82 11.18
C MET A 46 -13.67 15.49 12.17
N SER A 47 -13.08 14.30 12.08
CA SER A 47 -11.96 13.85 12.91
C SER A 47 -10.59 14.27 12.37
N LYS A 48 -10.52 14.96 11.24
CA LYS A 48 -9.27 15.36 10.59
C LYS A 48 -8.82 16.77 11.02
N GLY A 49 -7.52 16.97 11.16
CA GLY A 49 -6.94 18.26 11.55
C GLY A 49 -7.30 19.41 10.59
N LEU A 50 -7.31 19.14 9.29
CA LEU A 50 -7.73 20.10 8.27
C LEU A 50 -9.19 20.53 8.44
N TYR A 51 -10.10 19.62 8.86
CA TYR A 51 -11.50 19.97 9.12
C TYR A 51 -11.61 21.07 10.18
N TYR A 52 -10.84 20.94 11.28
CA TYR A 52 -10.80 21.98 12.30
C TYR A 52 -10.34 23.32 11.72
N GLN A 53 -9.24 23.33 10.98
CA GLN A 53 -8.67 24.55 10.42
C GLN A 53 -9.61 25.26 9.43
N LEU A 54 -10.30 24.49 8.56
CA LEU A 54 -11.26 25.05 7.61
C LEU A 54 -12.51 25.62 8.28
N ASN A 55 -12.88 25.14 9.47
CA ASN A 55 -14.03 25.65 10.24
C ASN A 55 -13.66 26.78 11.21
N HIS A 56 -12.37 27.14 11.33
CA HIS A 56 -11.89 28.25 12.15
C HIS A 56 -11.14 29.28 11.29
N PRO A 57 -11.83 29.96 10.33
CA PRO A 57 -11.20 30.90 9.41
C PRO A 57 -10.67 32.18 10.09
N SER A 58 -11.03 32.42 11.34
CA SER A 58 -10.45 33.48 12.16
C SER A 58 -9.04 33.18 12.69
N GLU A 59 -8.70 31.88 12.73
CA GLU A 59 -7.42 31.38 13.25
C GLU A 59 -6.51 30.87 12.15
N PHE A 60 -7.10 30.35 11.07
CA PHE A 60 -6.37 29.71 9.97
C PHE A 60 -6.81 30.25 8.62
N GLN A 61 -5.85 30.54 7.76
CA GLN A 61 -6.05 30.88 6.36
C GLN A 61 -5.71 29.65 5.50
N HIS A 62 -6.68 29.17 4.73
CA HIS A 62 -6.43 28.14 3.71
C HIS A 62 -5.89 28.81 2.45
N LEU A 63 -4.68 28.44 2.03
CA LEU A 63 -3.96 29.08 0.94
C LEU A 63 -4.11 28.34 -0.39
N SER A 64 -4.08 27.01 -0.38
CA SER A 64 -4.27 26.21 -1.59
C SER A 64 -4.67 24.78 -1.27
N GLU A 65 -5.35 24.15 -2.25
CA GLU A 65 -5.69 22.72 -2.30
C GLU A 65 -5.27 22.17 -3.66
N GLU A 66 -4.50 21.11 -3.67
CA GLU A 66 -4.05 20.44 -4.88
C GLU A 66 -4.12 18.93 -4.73
N TRP A 67 -4.33 18.24 -5.85
CA TRP A 67 -4.45 16.79 -5.90
C TRP A 67 -3.52 16.22 -6.95
N ASN A 68 -2.90 15.10 -6.63
CA ASN A 68 -2.18 14.29 -7.58
C ASN A 68 -2.43 12.79 -7.32
N SER A 69 -1.64 11.94 -7.98
CA SER A 69 -1.73 10.49 -7.84
C SER A 69 -1.27 9.94 -6.47
N PHE A 70 -0.67 10.76 -5.63
CA PHE A 70 -0.18 10.35 -4.30
C PHE A 70 -1.17 10.75 -3.21
N SER A 71 -1.61 12.01 -3.20
CA SER A 71 -2.40 12.55 -2.11
C SER A 71 -3.12 13.84 -2.48
N ARG A 72 -3.99 14.29 -1.58
CA ARG A 72 -4.44 15.66 -1.46
C ARG A 72 -3.40 16.45 -0.66
N VAL A 73 -3.02 17.63 -1.14
CA VAL A 73 -2.09 18.55 -0.47
C VAL A 73 -2.76 19.88 -0.27
N ASP A 74 -2.95 20.26 0.99
CA ASP A 74 -3.47 21.56 1.40
C ASP A 74 -2.34 22.39 2.02
N VAL A 75 -2.38 23.69 1.81
CA VAL A 75 -1.47 24.63 2.49
C VAL A 75 -2.30 25.58 3.32
N THR A 76 -1.97 25.66 4.60
CA THR A 76 -2.66 26.52 5.57
C THR A 76 -1.66 27.41 6.29
N ARG A 77 -2.14 28.53 6.82
CA ARG A 77 -1.35 29.45 7.64
C ARG A 77 -2.16 29.82 8.88
N LYS A 78 -1.50 29.79 10.05
CA LYS A 78 -2.09 30.30 11.29
C LYS A 78 -2.07 31.83 11.27
N ILE A 79 -3.20 32.48 11.58
CA ILE A 79 -3.32 33.94 11.64
C ILE A 79 -2.95 34.36 13.07
N GLY A 80 -1.77 34.98 13.23
CA GLY A 80 -1.30 35.46 14.53
C GLY A 80 -2.17 36.62 15.03
N LYS A 81 -2.35 36.75 16.35
CA LYS A 81 -3.06 37.88 16.98
C LYS A 81 -2.38 39.24 16.80
N GLN A 82 -1.16 39.28 16.27
CA GLN A 82 -0.40 40.47 15.90
C GLN A 82 0.41 40.18 14.65
N GLU A 83 -0.08 40.60 13.51
CA GLU A 83 0.65 41.09 12.35
C GLU A 83 -0.31 41.21 11.17
N VAL A 84 -1.14 42.24 11.19
CA VAL A 84 -1.68 42.81 9.94
C VAL A 84 -0.54 43.60 9.33
N ASP A 85 0.44 42.94 8.77
CA ASP A 85 1.41 43.59 7.91
C ASP A 85 0.75 43.80 6.55
N ASN A 86 0.18 44.99 6.37
CA ASN A 86 -0.54 45.44 5.17
C ASN A 86 0.31 45.36 3.87
N ASN A 87 1.60 45.03 3.98
CA ASN A 87 2.50 44.86 2.83
C ASN A 87 2.54 43.46 2.24
N ILE A 88 2.02 42.44 2.96
CA ILE A 88 2.00 41.06 2.44
C ILE A 88 0.71 40.76 1.64
N LEU A 89 -0.36 41.49 1.88
CA LEU A 89 -1.65 41.34 1.16
C LEU A 89 -1.61 41.77 -0.32
N ASN A 90 -0.58 42.47 -0.76
CA ASN A 90 -0.49 42.98 -2.14
C ASN A 90 0.38 42.13 -3.10
N SER A 91 0.98 41.04 -2.67
CA SER A 91 1.71 40.14 -3.56
C SER A 91 0.83 38.96 -4.01
N THR A 92 0.03 39.22 -5.00
CA THR A 92 -0.49 38.36 -6.07
C THR A 92 -0.46 36.84 -5.84
N LEU A 93 -1.42 36.31 -5.09
CA LEU A 93 -1.98 34.97 -5.33
C LEU A 93 -3.48 35.16 -5.65
N PRO A 94 -4.05 34.51 -6.66
CA PRO A 94 -5.46 34.63 -6.98
C PRO A 94 -6.31 34.04 -5.85
N ILE A 95 -7.05 34.91 -5.17
CA ILE A 95 -8.00 34.54 -4.11
C ILE A 95 -9.21 33.89 -4.78
N ALA A 96 -9.46 32.61 -4.51
CA ALA A 96 -10.74 32.02 -4.78
C ALA A 96 -11.80 32.66 -3.86
N SER A 97 -12.68 33.48 -4.43
CA SER A 97 -13.74 34.19 -3.72
C SER A 97 -14.83 33.21 -3.25
N SER A 98 -14.81 32.83 -1.99
CA SER A 98 -15.96 32.22 -1.32
C SER A 98 -16.91 33.30 -0.80
N LYS A 99 -18.13 33.35 -1.33
CA LYS A 99 -19.19 34.20 -0.83
C LYS A 99 -19.58 33.78 0.59
N GLN A 100 -19.46 34.74 1.54
CA GLN A 100 -20.01 34.65 2.88
C GLN A 100 -21.55 34.54 2.82
N ASN A 101 -22.10 33.48 3.44
CA ASN A 101 -23.46 33.51 3.96
C ASN A 101 -23.37 33.59 5.50
N ASN A 102 -23.66 34.77 6.01
CA ASN A 102 -23.92 35.01 7.43
C ASN A 102 -25.24 34.37 7.81
N ASN A 103 -25.21 33.33 8.65
CA ASN A 103 -26.32 33.01 9.54
C ASN A 103 -25.74 32.67 10.92
N SER A 104 -25.93 33.59 11.84
CA SER A 104 -25.77 33.42 13.27
C SER A 104 -26.87 32.50 13.76
N ASP A 105 -26.52 31.39 14.43
CA ASP A 105 -27.31 30.94 15.56
C ASP A 105 -26.50 30.09 16.56
N SER A 106 -26.92 30.27 17.77
CA SER A 106 -26.41 30.00 19.08
C SER A 106 -26.24 28.55 19.47
N SER A 107 -25.23 28.34 20.31
CA SER A 107 -25.14 27.38 21.44
C SER A 107 -25.70 25.96 21.26
N ASP A 108 -24.78 25.01 21.17
CA ASP A 108 -24.94 23.75 21.92
C ASP A 108 -23.57 23.14 22.26
N SER A 109 -23.33 23.04 23.56
CA SER A 109 -22.20 22.35 24.15
C SER A 109 -22.52 20.86 24.15
N SER A 110 -22.05 20.15 23.15
CA SER A 110 -21.90 18.68 23.19
C SER A 110 -20.48 18.31 22.84
N SER A 111 -19.81 17.76 23.83
CA SER A 111 -18.46 17.19 23.79
C SER A 111 -18.39 16.06 22.76
N ASN A 112 -18.03 16.37 21.53
CA ASN A 112 -17.60 15.38 20.56
C ASN A 112 -16.07 15.35 20.56
N GLY A 113 -15.49 14.20 20.94
CA GLY A 113 -14.07 13.93 20.95
C GLY A 113 -13.45 14.00 19.55
N GLY A 114 -13.26 15.22 19.08
CA GLY A 114 -12.35 15.52 17.98
C GLY A 114 -10.93 15.55 18.54
N VAL A 115 -9.94 15.14 17.74
CA VAL A 115 -8.53 15.37 18.01
C VAL A 115 -8.38 16.88 18.21
N THR A 116 -8.37 17.30 19.47
CA THR A 116 -8.18 18.72 19.79
C THR A 116 -6.75 19.06 19.44
N GLY A 117 -6.57 20.01 18.54
CA GLY A 117 -5.29 20.55 18.08
C GLY A 117 -4.46 21.19 19.18
N ALA A 118 -4.21 20.50 20.28
CA ALA A 118 -3.33 20.95 21.35
C ALA A 118 -1.86 21.06 20.92
N ALA A 119 -1.49 20.39 19.80
CA ALA A 119 -0.16 20.52 19.21
C ALA A 119 0.04 21.79 18.37
N MET A 120 -1.03 22.54 18.05
CA MET A 120 -0.94 23.74 17.23
C MET A 120 -0.94 25.06 18.02
N ASP A 121 -1.06 25.02 19.34
CA ASP A 121 -1.09 26.25 20.13
C ASP A 121 0.28 26.95 20.29
N ASN A 122 1.38 26.23 19.97
CA ASN A 122 2.74 26.76 19.98
C ASN A 122 3.31 26.84 18.56
N ALA A 123 2.65 27.61 17.65
CA ALA A 123 3.32 27.99 16.41
C ALA A 123 4.65 28.66 16.77
N THR A 124 5.76 28.05 16.34
CA THR A 124 7.07 28.68 16.54
C THR A 124 7.06 30.04 15.83
N PRO A 125 7.73 31.07 16.35
CA PRO A 125 7.76 32.37 15.72
C PRO A 125 8.25 32.35 14.26
N HIS A 126 8.82 31.26 13.83
CA HIS A 126 9.44 31.07 12.51
C HIS A 126 8.56 30.31 11.51
N GLU A 127 7.42 29.72 11.91
CA GLU A 127 6.53 29.00 10.99
C GLU A 127 5.80 29.94 10.04
N LEU A 128 5.94 29.73 8.73
CA LEU A 128 5.29 30.50 7.67
C LEU A 128 3.94 29.91 7.28
N ALA A 129 3.89 28.61 7.16
CA ALA A 129 2.72 27.82 6.75
C ALA A 129 2.91 26.37 7.12
N SER A 130 1.82 25.61 7.12
CA SER A 130 1.82 24.15 7.23
C SER A 130 1.31 23.54 5.95
N ILE A 131 1.99 22.53 5.44
CA ILE A 131 1.50 21.63 4.40
C ILE A 131 0.75 20.50 5.09
N ILE A 132 -0.48 20.22 4.66
CA ILE A 132 -1.32 19.15 5.20
C ILE A 132 -1.58 18.13 4.10
N ILE A 133 -1.14 16.91 4.32
CA ILE A 133 -1.28 15.79 3.38
C ILE A 133 -2.46 14.93 3.83
N ASP A 134 -3.39 14.63 2.90
CA ASP A 134 -4.59 13.83 3.14
C ASP A 134 -5.42 14.29 4.35
N ALA A 135 -5.45 15.59 4.55
CA ALA A 135 -6.19 16.31 5.59
C ALA A 135 -5.70 16.07 7.04
N ASP A 136 -4.55 15.43 7.26
CA ASP A 136 -4.13 15.04 8.61
C ASP A 136 -2.63 15.17 8.89
N ALA A 137 -1.75 14.59 8.05
CA ALA A 137 -0.31 14.67 8.23
C ALA A 137 0.17 16.10 7.91
N ALA A 138 0.74 16.76 8.90
CA ALA A 138 1.20 18.14 8.77
C ALA A 138 2.72 18.21 8.79
N THR A 139 3.28 19.07 7.93
CA THR A 139 4.70 19.42 7.92
C THR A 139 4.86 20.93 7.79
N PRO A 140 5.61 21.59 8.69
CA PRO A 140 5.75 23.03 8.69
C PRO A 140 6.74 23.52 7.63
N ILE A 141 6.50 24.73 7.11
CA ILE A 141 7.44 25.51 6.32
C ILE A 141 7.94 26.64 7.20
N TYR A 142 9.25 26.72 7.41
CA TYR A 142 9.84 27.73 8.28
C TYR A 142 10.44 28.91 7.51
N ARG A 143 10.44 30.08 8.16
CA ARG A 143 11.24 31.23 7.74
C ARG A 143 12.71 30.92 7.97
N TRP A 144 13.53 31.32 7.00
CA TRP A 144 14.97 31.27 7.10
C TRP A 144 15.58 32.36 6.22
N ASP A 145 16.53 33.12 6.75
CA ASP A 145 17.23 34.18 6.02
C ASP A 145 18.55 33.71 5.37
N GLY A 146 18.89 32.45 5.57
CA GLY A 146 20.14 31.84 5.08
C GLY A 146 21.28 31.87 6.10
N SER A 147 21.08 32.49 7.28
CA SER A 147 22.09 32.53 8.33
C SER A 147 21.94 31.41 9.34
N GLN A 148 23.05 30.98 9.94
CA GLN A 148 23.06 30.01 11.03
C GLN A 148 22.38 30.56 12.29
N SER A 149 22.44 31.85 12.54
CA SER A 149 21.84 32.50 13.70
C SER A 149 20.31 32.45 13.65
N ASP A 150 19.72 32.49 12.45
CA ASP A 150 18.25 32.48 12.27
C ASP A 150 17.65 31.10 12.57
N ILE A 151 18.43 30.03 12.42
CA ILE A 151 18.02 28.64 12.71
C ILE A 151 18.58 28.09 14.03
N ALA A 152 19.30 28.88 14.82
CA ALA A 152 19.89 28.46 16.09
C ALA A 152 18.85 27.99 17.14
N TRP A 153 17.58 28.44 16.99
CA TRP A 153 16.48 27.97 17.83
C TRP A 153 16.21 26.46 17.74
N ILE A 154 16.55 25.85 16.59
CA ILE A 154 16.40 24.40 16.32
C ILE A 154 17.26 23.56 17.26
N GLN A 155 18.42 24.08 17.69
CA GLN A 155 19.38 23.38 18.55
C GLN A 155 18.82 23.00 19.94
N LYS A 156 17.68 23.58 20.32
CA LYS A 156 16.98 23.26 21.57
C LYS A 156 16.19 21.95 21.49
N TYR A 157 15.81 21.51 20.28
CA TYR A 157 14.98 20.33 20.08
C TYR A 157 15.81 19.04 20.16
N MET A 158 15.15 17.95 20.51
CA MET A 158 15.79 16.63 20.60
C MET A 158 16.28 16.13 19.22
N ASP A 159 15.60 16.49 18.15
CA ASP A 159 15.99 16.12 16.77
C ASP A 159 17.38 16.67 16.37
N TYR A 160 17.89 17.68 17.08
CA TYR A 160 19.24 18.23 16.87
C TYR A 160 20.35 17.39 17.55
N LEU A 161 20.00 16.56 18.53
CA LEU A 161 20.96 15.79 19.33
C LEU A 161 21.94 14.93 18.51
N PRO A 162 21.54 14.26 17.41
CA PRO A 162 22.49 13.54 16.54
C PRO A 162 23.64 14.39 16.02
N TYR A 163 23.36 15.66 15.72
CA TYR A 163 24.35 16.62 15.18
C TYR A 163 25.26 17.21 16.26
N GLU A 164 24.89 17.12 17.53
CA GLU A 164 25.79 17.43 18.65
C GLU A 164 26.77 16.26 18.92
N MET A 165 26.36 15.02 18.59
CA MET A 165 27.11 13.80 18.89
C MET A 165 28.18 13.49 17.85
N ILE A 166 27.93 13.78 16.58
CA ILE A 166 28.82 13.45 15.48
C ILE A 166 28.99 14.65 14.52
N ASN A 167 30.12 14.71 13.84
CA ASN A 167 30.32 15.70 12.78
C ASN A 167 29.60 15.23 11.51
N ALA A 168 28.35 15.67 11.32
CA ALA A 168 27.46 15.21 10.26
C ALA A 168 27.64 16.07 8.99
N ASN A 169 28.69 15.84 8.23
CA ASN A 169 28.94 16.55 6.98
C ASN A 169 27.98 16.14 5.87
N ASN A 170 27.61 14.86 5.82
CA ASN A 170 26.78 14.26 4.77
C ASN A 170 25.49 13.68 5.37
N THR A 171 24.38 14.34 5.12
CA THR A 171 23.07 13.94 5.70
C THR A 171 22.10 13.54 4.60
N LEU A 172 21.39 12.42 4.80
CA LEU A 172 20.24 12.00 3.98
C LEU A 172 18.95 12.23 4.76
N VAL A 173 18.03 12.98 4.18
CA VAL A 173 16.68 13.21 4.70
C VAL A 173 15.66 12.52 3.80
N ILE A 174 15.02 11.46 4.29
CA ILE A 174 13.96 10.74 3.58
C ILE A 174 12.61 11.28 4.05
N GLY A 175 11.79 11.79 3.10
CA GLY A 175 10.54 12.45 3.39
C GLY A 175 10.75 13.88 3.89
N SER A 176 11.43 14.70 3.09
CA SER A 176 11.87 16.04 3.51
C SER A 176 10.75 17.05 3.79
N GLY A 177 9.53 16.80 3.30
CA GLY A 177 8.32 17.54 3.65
C GLY A 177 8.44 19.06 3.48
N GLY A 178 8.17 19.82 4.53
CA GLY A 178 8.31 21.29 4.57
C GLY A 178 9.74 21.80 4.70
N GLY A 179 10.73 20.88 4.87
CA GLY A 179 12.14 21.22 4.97
C GLY A 179 12.69 21.35 6.39
N GLU A 180 11.92 20.97 7.42
CA GLU A 180 12.37 21.07 8.82
C GLU A 180 13.68 20.31 9.06
N ASP A 181 13.77 19.04 8.68
CA ASP A 181 14.95 18.22 8.90
C ASP A 181 16.16 18.67 8.08
N ILE A 182 15.92 19.35 6.94
CA ILE A 182 16.98 20.01 6.17
C ILE A 182 17.56 21.18 7.02
N LEU A 183 16.70 21.99 7.66
CA LEU A 183 17.18 23.07 8.52
C LEU A 183 17.91 22.53 9.77
N VAL A 184 17.46 21.41 10.34
CA VAL A 184 18.15 20.73 11.44
C VAL A 184 19.56 20.33 11.00
N ALA A 185 19.70 19.69 9.83
CA ALA A 185 21.00 19.28 9.29
C ALA A 185 21.92 20.46 9.01
N LEU A 186 21.38 21.53 8.36
CA LEU A 186 22.16 22.75 8.08
C LEU A 186 22.56 23.47 9.37
N SER A 187 21.68 23.52 10.41
CA SER A 187 22.03 24.06 11.73
C SER A 187 23.13 23.26 12.41
N GLY A 188 23.19 21.93 12.15
CA GLY A 188 24.23 21.03 12.60
C GLY A 188 25.54 21.15 11.83
N GLY A 189 25.61 22.00 10.82
CA GLY A 189 26.81 22.23 10.00
C GLY A 189 27.01 21.25 8.85
N ALA A 190 25.93 20.56 8.40
CA ALA A 190 26.03 19.68 7.25
C ALA A 190 26.46 20.44 5.98
N ASP A 191 27.51 19.95 5.33
CA ASP A 191 28.01 20.49 4.05
C ASP A 191 27.16 20.00 2.87
N ASN A 192 26.61 18.80 2.96
CA ASN A 192 25.77 18.17 1.94
C ASN A 192 24.53 17.55 2.57
N VAL A 193 23.35 17.96 2.13
CA VAL A 193 22.05 17.40 2.52
C VAL A 193 21.36 16.86 1.29
N THR A 194 21.23 15.55 1.21
CA THR A 194 20.39 14.90 0.18
C THR A 194 18.97 14.80 0.70
N ALA A 195 18.06 15.56 0.11
CA ALA A 195 16.64 15.62 0.49
C ALA A 195 15.81 14.81 -0.50
N VAL A 196 15.19 13.71 -0.03
CA VAL A 196 14.35 12.86 -0.87
C VAL A 196 12.89 13.10 -0.50
N GLU A 197 12.07 13.49 -1.49
CA GLU A 197 10.64 13.74 -1.32
C GLU A 197 9.85 13.00 -2.40
N LEU A 198 8.87 12.19 -1.97
CA LEU A 198 8.06 11.39 -2.89
C LEU A 198 7.07 12.24 -3.67
N ASN A 199 6.47 13.26 -3.02
CA ASN A 199 5.34 13.99 -3.57
C ASN A 199 5.78 15.35 -4.18
N PRO A 200 5.74 15.50 -5.52
CA PRO A 200 6.12 16.75 -6.16
C PRO A 200 5.23 17.94 -5.80
N LEU A 201 3.99 17.72 -5.30
CA LEU A 201 3.14 18.81 -4.82
C LEU A 201 3.64 19.40 -3.50
N VAL A 202 4.21 18.57 -2.62
CA VAL A 202 4.86 19.05 -1.39
C VAL A 202 6.03 19.96 -1.75
N VAL A 203 6.88 19.54 -2.67
CA VAL A 203 7.99 20.37 -3.18
C VAL A 203 7.48 21.68 -3.78
N SER A 204 6.41 21.62 -4.58
CA SER A 204 5.81 22.82 -5.19
C SER A 204 5.24 23.76 -4.13
N ALA A 205 4.63 23.22 -3.07
CA ALA A 205 4.12 24.01 -1.95
C ALA A 205 5.22 24.77 -1.23
N VAL A 206 6.35 24.12 -0.91
CA VAL A 206 7.52 24.78 -0.29
C VAL A 206 8.07 25.88 -1.19
N LYS A 207 8.21 25.62 -2.48
CA LYS A 207 8.76 26.62 -3.46
C LYS A 207 7.93 27.88 -3.56
N ARG A 208 6.65 27.90 -3.19
CA ARG A 208 5.83 29.13 -3.13
C ARG A 208 6.31 30.11 -2.06
N PHE A 209 7.06 29.62 -1.07
CA PHE A 209 7.61 30.40 0.02
C PHE A 209 9.11 30.68 -0.13
N ASP A 210 9.71 30.44 -1.31
CA ASP A 210 11.14 30.56 -1.58
C ASP A 210 11.72 31.90 -1.15
N SER A 211 10.97 33.00 -1.33
CA SER A 211 11.43 34.33 -0.91
C SER A 211 11.57 34.49 0.60
N GLN A 212 10.85 33.68 1.39
CA GLN A 212 10.79 33.75 2.85
C GLN A 212 11.54 32.60 3.52
N SER A 213 11.65 31.44 2.85
CA SER A 213 12.39 30.25 3.30
C SER A 213 13.81 30.17 2.71
N ARG A 214 14.29 31.25 2.07
CA ARG A 214 15.58 31.34 1.39
C ARG A 214 15.79 30.23 0.37
N ASN A 215 14.71 29.76 -0.27
CA ASN A 215 14.75 28.73 -1.31
C ASN A 215 15.45 27.45 -0.81
N ILE A 216 14.98 26.91 0.31
CA ILE A 216 15.62 25.82 1.05
C ILE A 216 15.98 24.63 0.15
N TYR A 217 15.12 24.26 -0.79
CA TYR A 217 15.34 23.15 -1.73
C TYR A 217 16.34 23.47 -2.87
N ASN A 218 16.69 24.74 -3.08
CA ASN A 218 17.71 25.15 -4.04
C ASN A 218 18.94 25.76 -3.33
N ASN A 219 19.12 25.49 -2.04
CA ASN A 219 20.32 25.87 -1.32
C ASN A 219 21.52 25.11 -1.88
N ASN A 220 22.71 25.73 -1.90
CA ASN A 220 23.91 25.12 -2.46
C ASN A 220 24.37 23.83 -1.73
N ASN A 221 23.97 23.68 -0.46
CA ASN A 221 24.26 22.51 0.36
C ASN A 221 23.16 21.44 0.30
N VAL A 222 22.10 21.65 -0.51
CA VAL A 222 20.92 20.76 -0.56
C VAL A 222 20.73 20.22 -1.97
N GLU A 223 20.75 18.92 -2.11
CA GLU A 223 20.34 18.21 -3.32
C GLU A 223 18.94 17.64 -3.13
N LEU A 224 17.95 18.20 -3.87
CA LEU A 224 16.58 17.70 -3.84
C LEU A 224 16.38 16.61 -4.90
N ILE A 225 15.88 15.46 -4.45
CA ILE A 225 15.54 14.31 -5.31
C ILE A 225 14.08 13.96 -5.13
N ILE A 226 13.30 14.01 -6.22
CA ILE A 226 11.89 13.60 -6.21
C ILE A 226 11.82 12.11 -6.52
N ASP A 227 11.72 11.30 -5.47
CA ASP A 227 11.74 9.85 -5.58
C ASP A 227 11.16 9.14 -4.35
N ASP A 228 10.91 7.82 -4.50
CA ASP A 228 10.62 6.94 -3.37
C ASP A 228 11.88 6.71 -2.51
N GLY A 229 11.78 6.91 -1.19
CA GLY A 229 12.92 6.80 -0.27
C GLY A 229 13.55 5.41 -0.23
N ARG A 230 12.74 4.34 -0.33
CA ARG A 230 13.26 2.95 -0.35
C ARG A 230 14.02 2.66 -1.63
N ARG A 231 13.51 3.17 -2.76
CA ARG A 231 14.18 3.05 -4.05
C ARG A 231 15.48 3.84 -4.06
N PHE A 232 15.44 5.09 -3.59
CA PHE A 232 16.62 5.95 -3.54
C PHE A 232 17.77 5.29 -2.78
N ILE A 233 17.52 4.85 -1.53
CA ILE A 233 18.58 4.23 -0.72
C ILE A 233 19.10 2.92 -1.34
N SER A 234 18.25 2.16 -2.04
CA SER A 234 18.67 0.93 -2.72
C SER A 234 19.49 1.18 -3.98
N SER A 235 19.37 2.37 -4.59
CA SER A 235 20.12 2.76 -5.79
C SER A 235 21.34 3.62 -5.51
N SER A 236 21.43 4.23 -4.32
CA SER A 236 22.55 5.05 -3.90
C SER A 236 23.81 4.20 -3.67
N THR A 237 24.96 4.81 -3.89
CA THR A 237 26.28 4.27 -3.50
C THR A 237 26.93 5.13 -2.42
N GLU A 238 26.31 6.25 -2.09
CA GLU A 238 26.83 7.23 -1.15
C GLU A 238 26.79 6.71 0.29
N LYS A 239 27.67 7.28 1.13
CA LYS A 239 27.68 7.07 2.57
C LYS A 239 27.26 8.35 3.28
N TYR A 240 26.49 8.18 4.34
CA TYR A 240 25.91 9.28 5.11
C TYR A 240 26.34 9.19 6.58
N ASP A 241 26.66 10.34 7.15
CA ASP A 241 26.89 10.46 8.59
C ASP A 241 25.58 10.37 9.35
N VAL A 242 24.51 10.96 8.81
CA VAL A 242 23.17 10.88 9.38
C VAL A 242 22.16 10.53 8.28
N ILE A 243 21.31 9.54 8.57
CA ILE A 243 20.12 9.24 7.77
C ILE A 243 18.92 9.53 8.64
N VAL A 244 18.02 10.43 8.19
CA VAL A 244 16.83 10.87 8.94
C VAL A 244 15.56 10.34 8.29
N LEU A 245 14.67 9.74 9.11
CA LEU A 245 13.29 9.39 8.76
C LEU A 245 12.36 9.94 9.85
N LYS A 246 11.72 11.09 9.61
CA LYS A 246 10.83 11.72 10.59
C LYS A 246 9.39 11.70 10.10
N LEU A 247 8.55 10.85 10.70
CA LEU A 247 7.10 10.77 10.45
C LEU A 247 6.74 10.79 8.96
N VAL A 248 7.47 10.03 8.14
CA VAL A 248 7.39 10.07 6.66
C VAL A 248 6.08 9.54 6.08
N ASP A 249 5.15 9.06 6.90
CA ASP A 249 3.89 8.47 6.47
C ASP A 249 2.72 9.45 6.67
N SER A 250 1.72 9.37 5.79
CA SER A 250 0.46 10.04 6.04
C SER A 250 -0.42 9.22 6.98
N TRP A 251 -0.88 9.80 8.09
CA TRP A 251 -1.81 9.18 9.05
C TRP A 251 -3.20 8.92 8.46
N ALA A 252 -3.51 9.50 7.31
CA ALA A 252 -4.83 9.45 6.70
C ALA A 252 -5.30 8.02 6.41
N ALA A 253 -4.43 7.17 5.85
CA ALA A 253 -4.74 5.76 5.62
C ALA A 253 -4.94 5.00 6.95
N GLN A 254 -4.26 5.44 7.98
CA GLN A 254 -4.24 4.82 9.28
C GLN A 254 -5.57 5.04 10.03
N LEU A 255 -6.10 6.24 10.07
CA LEU A 255 -7.34 6.57 10.77
C LEU A 255 -8.59 6.04 10.05
N ALA A 256 -8.54 5.87 8.73
CA ALA A 256 -9.64 5.33 7.94
C ALA A 256 -9.82 3.81 8.01
N GLY A 257 -9.01 3.11 8.82
CA GLY A 257 -9.00 1.62 8.87
C GLY A 257 -8.24 0.98 7.72
N GLY A 258 -7.58 1.76 6.88
CA GLY A 258 -6.70 1.31 5.78
C GLY A 258 -5.33 0.80 6.22
N TYR A 259 -5.02 0.84 7.51
CA TYR A 259 -3.77 0.35 8.11
C TYR A 259 -3.31 -1.02 7.64
N ALA A 260 -4.26 -1.87 7.40
CA ALA A 260 -4.01 -3.25 7.10
C ALA A 260 -3.52 -3.51 5.68
N LEU A 261 -3.69 -2.54 4.80
CA LEU A 261 -3.39 -2.66 3.38
C LEU A 261 -2.30 -1.68 2.91
N SER A 262 -1.78 -0.85 3.84
CA SER A 262 -0.69 0.07 3.55
C SER A 262 0.62 -0.70 3.69
N GLU A 263 1.11 -1.22 2.58
CA GLU A 263 2.47 -1.72 2.49
C GLU A 263 3.43 -0.54 2.66
N ASN A 264 4.36 -0.69 3.57
CA ASN A 264 5.40 0.31 3.77
C ASN A 264 6.79 -0.32 3.74
N TYR A 265 7.44 -0.21 2.61
CA TYR A 265 8.77 -0.75 2.38
C TYR A 265 9.91 0.03 3.02
N LEU A 266 9.62 1.17 3.68
CA LEU A 266 10.61 1.90 4.49
C LEU A 266 10.86 1.23 5.85
N TYR A 267 9.91 0.42 6.33
CA TYR A 267 9.97 -0.22 7.65
C TYR A 267 9.98 -1.75 7.53
N THR A 268 10.96 -2.26 6.79
CA THR A 268 11.26 -3.70 6.64
C THR A 268 12.67 -4.00 7.10
N VAL A 269 12.94 -5.26 7.42
CA VAL A 269 14.29 -5.71 7.78
C VAL A 269 15.29 -5.38 6.68
N GLU A 270 14.91 -5.59 5.43
CA GLU A 270 15.73 -5.33 4.24
C GLU A 270 16.00 -3.83 4.07
N ALA A 271 15.01 -2.96 4.35
CA ALA A 271 15.21 -1.51 4.34
C ALA A 271 16.22 -1.07 5.40
N PHE A 272 16.09 -1.57 6.64
CA PHE A 272 17.02 -1.23 7.71
C PHE A 272 18.45 -1.70 7.41
N GLN A 273 18.60 -2.88 6.80
CA GLN A 273 19.91 -3.34 6.34
C GLN A 273 20.51 -2.39 5.29
N GLN A 274 19.67 -1.85 4.37
CA GLN A 274 20.14 -0.83 3.42
C GLN A 274 20.57 0.46 4.14
N TYR A 275 19.77 0.97 5.10
CA TYR A 275 20.18 2.13 5.88
C TYR A 275 21.53 1.90 6.56
N PHE A 276 21.72 0.78 7.26
CA PHE A 276 22.99 0.47 7.95
C PHE A 276 24.18 0.31 7.00
N ARG A 277 23.97 -0.18 5.79
CA ARG A 277 25.02 -0.28 4.77
C ARG A 277 25.42 1.09 4.26
N HIS A 278 24.52 2.07 4.23
CA HIS A 278 24.78 3.43 3.76
C HIS A 278 25.24 4.38 4.87
N LEU A 279 25.30 3.95 6.13
CA LEU A 279 25.92 4.72 7.18
C LEU A 279 27.46 4.73 7.02
N ASP A 280 28.08 5.90 7.25
CA ASP A 280 29.52 6.01 7.38
C ASP A 280 29.98 5.47 8.74
N LYS A 281 30.46 4.22 8.74
CA LYS A 281 30.90 3.53 9.96
C LYS A 281 32.16 4.14 10.57
N ASP A 282 33.00 4.75 9.77
CA ASP A 282 34.28 5.34 10.18
C ASP A 282 34.04 6.66 10.93
N ASN A 283 33.01 7.40 10.56
CA ASN A 283 32.57 8.62 11.23
C ASN A 283 31.48 8.37 12.32
N GLY A 284 31.18 7.12 12.62
CA GLY A 284 30.15 6.77 13.60
C GLY A 284 28.71 7.04 13.14
N GLY A 285 28.47 6.91 11.83
CA GLY A 285 27.20 7.23 11.19
C GLY A 285 25.98 6.65 11.86
N MET A 286 24.87 7.42 11.86
CA MET A 286 23.67 7.20 12.64
C MET A 286 22.40 7.24 11.80
N LEU A 287 21.51 6.26 12.01
CA LEU A 287 20.13 6.30 11.56
C LEU A 287 19.28 6.95 12.67
N VAL A 288 18.57 7.99 12.33
CA VAL A 288 17.72 8.78 13.22
C VAL A 288 16.28 8.67 12.77
N MET A 289 15.41 8.27 13.68
CA MET A 289 13.98 8.11 13.37
C MET A 289 13.14 8.82 14.42
N THR A 290 12.18 9.62 13.96
CA THR A 290 11.12 10.14 14.84
C THR A 290 9.82 9.42 14.52
N ARG A 291 9.26 8.74 15.52
CA ARG A 291 8.04 7.94 15.41
C ARG A 291 7.12 8.20 16.60
N TRP A 292 5.91 7.66 16.56
CA TRP A 292 4.99 7.75 17.68
C TRP A 292 5.25 6.67 18.74
N ASN A 293 5.08 6.99 20.00
CA ASN A 293 5.33 6.07 21.13
C ASN A 293 4.58 4.73 21.00
N PHE A 294 3.36 4.74 20.46
CA PHE A 294 2.56 3.52 20.26
C PHE A 294 3.09 2.59 19.15
N GLU A 295 4.01 3.05 18.32
CA GLU A 295 4.66 2.25 17.28
C GLU A 295 5.90 1.51 17.83
N LEU A 296 6.47 1.99 18.92
CA LEU A 296 7.70 1.43 19.49
C LEU A 296 7.63 -0.09 19.73
N PRO A 297 6.51 -0.68 20.21
CA PRO A 297 6.43 -2.13 20.35
C PRO A 297 6.65 -2.93 19.06
N ARG A 298 6.34 -2.37 17.89
CA ARG A 298 6.60 -3.01 16.60
C ARG A 298 7.92 -2.59 15.96
N LEU A 299 8.37 -1.38 16.23
CA LEU A 299 9.63 -0.84 15.71
C LEU A 299 10.84 -1.53 16.36
N MET A 300 10.81 -1.76 17.65
CA MET A 300 11.95 -2.33 18.37
C MET A 300 12.34 -3.75 17.92
N PRO A 301 11.42 -4.72 17.74
CA PRO A 301 11.77 -6.02 17.17
C PRO A 301 12.40 -5.92 15.78
N LEU A 302 11.90 -5.01 14.94
CA LEU A 302 12.42 -4.75 13.59
C LEU A 302 13.87 -4.25 13.66
N ILE A 303 14.16 -3.29 14.53
CA ILE A 303 15.50 -2.75 14.75
C ILE A 303 16.45 -3.85 15.22
N VAL A 304 16.07 -4.60 16.26
CA VAL A 304 16.90 -5.65 16.86
C VAL A 304 17.22 -6.74 15.84
N ASP A 305 16.20 -7.24 15.11
CA ASP A 305 16.39 -8.31 14.13
C ASP A 305 17.29 -7.83 12.96
N SER A 306 17.08 -6.59 12.49
CA SER A 306 17.91 -5.99 11.44
C SER A 306 19.36 -5.79 11.86
N LEU A 307 19.60 -5.32 13.08
CA LEU A 307 20.96 -5.17 13.64
C LEU A 307 21.66 -6.51 13.82
N VAL A 308 20.97 -7.51 14.33
CA VAL A 308 21.54 -8.88 14.48
C VAL A 308 21.93 -9.43 13.10
N LYS A 309 21.08 -9.27 12.09
CA LYS A 309 21.37 -9.73 10.72
C LYS A 309 22.52 -8.97 10.08
N GLU A 310 22.57 -7.64 10.24
CA GLU A 310 23.63 -6.82 9.62
C GLU A 310 24.98 -7.00 10.32
N THR A 311 25.00 -7.05 11.66
CA THR A 311 26.24 -7.08 12.43
C THR A 311 26.76 -8.48 12.72
N GLY A 312 25.90 -9.51 12.63
CA GLY A 312 26.20 -10.87 13.07
C GLY A 312 26.38 -11.04 14.57
N LYS A 313 26.05 -10.00 15.37
CA LYS A 313 26.22 -9.98 16.84
C LYS A 313 25.00 -10.61 17.54
N SER A 314 25.21 -10.97 18.82
CA SER A 314 24.09 -11.42 19.67
C SER A 314 23.12 -10.29 20.01
N ARG A 315 21.87 -10.63 20.35
CA ARG A 315 20.84 -9.66 20.76
C ARG A 315 21.29 -8.76 21.90
N GLU A 316 21.94 -9.32 22.91
CA GLU A 316 22.48 -8.56 24.03
C GLU A 316 23.53 -7.53 23.59
N SER A 317 24.40 -7.91 22.65
CA SER A 317 25.42 -7.01 22.13
C SER A 317 24.85 -5.84 21.35
N VAL A 318 23.76 -6.03 20.61
CA VAL A 318 23.14 -4.95 19.81
C VAL A 318 22.36 -3.95 20.66
N ALA A 319 22.12 -4.21 21.95
CA ALA A 319 21.57 -3.21 22.87
C ALA A 319 22.41 -1.92 22.92
N LYS A 320 23.73 -2.04 22.75
CA LYS A 320 24.67 -0.89 22.72
C LYS A 320 24.59 -0.06 21.43
N HIS A 321 23.77 -0.47 20.49
CA HIS A 321 23.60 0.17 19.18
C HIS A 321 22.35 1.04 19.08
N VAL A 322 21.51 1.07 20.12
CA VAL A 322 20.20 1.72 20.10
C VAL A 322 20.03 2.62 21.32
N MET A 323 19.53 3.83 21.09
CA MET A 323 19.03 4.71 22.14
C MET A 323 17.63 5.22 21.77
N VAL A 324 16.73 5.29 22.77
CA VAL A 324 15.34 5.72 22.58
C VAL A 324 14.98 6.72 23.67
N ILE A 325 14.51 7.89 23.23
CA ILE A 325 14.16 9.01 24.09
C ILE A 325 12.74 9.43 23.74
N GLU A 326 11.91 9.62 24.73
CA GLU A 326 10.55 10.09 24.59
C GLU A 326 10.54 11.61 24.80
N ASP A 327 10.34 12.36 23.73
CA ASP A 327 10.20 13.82 23.81
C ASP A 327 8.76 14.17 24.22
N ARG A 328 8.57 14.50 25.49
CA ARG A 328 7.24 14.78 26.07
C ARG A 328 6.80 16.25 26.08
N PRO A 329 7.66 17.27 26.03
CA PRO A 329 7.18 18.63 26.16
C PRO A 329 6.51 19.15 24.89
N GLY A 330 5.18 19.20 24.89
CA GLY A 330 4.38 20.04 24.02
C GLY A 330 3.58 19.38 22.90
N LEU A 331 3.83 18.13 22.53
CA LEU A 331 3.14 17.44 21.45
C LEU A 331 2.30 16.27 21.96
N TYR A 332 1.21 16.53 22.67
CA TYR A 332 0.24 15.51 23.02
C TYR A 332 -0.91 15.49 22.02
N PHE A 333 -1.01 14.46 21.22
CA PHE A 333 -2.23 14.15 20.47
C PHE A 333 -3.11 13.25 21.36
N GLY A 334 -3.90 13.85 22.26
CA GLY A 334 -4.88 13.14 23.08
C GLY A 334 -6.19 13.03 22.35
N ARG A 335 -6.65 11.80 22.07
CA ARG A 335 -8.08 11.55 21.87
C ARG A 335 -8.72 11.61 23.26
N SER A 336 -9.71 12.48 23.46
CA SER A 336 -10.33 12.74 24.77
C SER A 336 -11.04 11.51 25.39
N ASP A 337 -11.23 10.42 24.64
CA ASP A 337 -11.99 9.24 25.09
C ASP A 337 -11.11 8.09 25.63
N ASP A 338 -9.80 8.13 25.33
CA ASP A 338 -8.90 7.04 25.72
C ASP A 338 -7.80 7.56 26.61
N ASN A 339 -7.63 7.71 27.73
CA ASN A 339 -6.48 8.09 28.61
C ASN A 339 -5.05 7.79 28.02
N GLN A 340 -4.96 7.50 26.71
CA GLN A 340 -3.72 7.27 25.98
C GLN A 340 -3.18 8.57 25.41
N LYS A 341 -2.01 8.94 25.86
CA LYS A 341 -1.24 10.08 25.34
C LYS A 341 -0.35 9.59 24.21
N TYR A 342 -0.47 10.23 23.03
CA TYR A 342 0.41 9.98 21.91
C TYR A 342 1.45 11.10 21.85
N TYR A 343 2.71 10.76 21.80
CA TYR A 343 3.84 11.69 21.73
C TYR A 343 4.95 11.11 20.84
N PRO A 344 5.78 11.98 20.23
CA PRO A 344 6.89 11.52 19.43
C PRO A 344 8.00 10.91 20.31
N ILE A 345 8.72 9.97 19.73
CA ILE A 345 9.92 9.36 20.26
C ILE A 345 11.05 9.53 19.25
N LEU A 346 12.24 9.85 19.75
CA LEU A 346 13.47 9.87 18.97
C LEU A 346 14.18 8.52 19.15
N VAL A 347 14.46 7.84 18.06
CA VAL A 347 15.19 6.57 18.03
C VAL A 347 16.48 6.79 17.25
N MET A 348 17.61 6.58 17.91
CA MET A 348 18.95 6.69 17.34
C MET A 348 19.59 5.31 17.25
N ILE A 349 20.11 4.95 16.08
CA ILE A 349 20.64 3.62 15.80
C ILE A 349 21.98 3.75 15.07
N LYS A 350 22.99 3.05 15.56
CA LYS A 350 24.31 2.98 14.90
C LYS A 350 24.67 1.53 14.55
N SER A 351 25.38 1.33 13.45
CA SER A 351 25.97 0.02 13.13
C SER A 351 27.17 -0.31 14.00
N THR A 352 27.77 0.68 14.66
CA THR A 352 28.79 0.57 15.71
C THR A 352 28.18 0.86 17.08
N PRO A 353 28.72 0.33 18.20
CA PRO A 353 28.22 0.69 19.53
C PRO A 353 28.35 2.20 19.80
N PHE A 354 27.42 2.74 20.56
CA PHE A 354 27.55 4.09 21.09
C PHE A 354 28.71 4.16 22.12
N LEU A 355 29.36 5.32 22.19
CA LEU A 355 30.43 5.61 23.13
C LEU A 355 29.86 6.13 24.46
N ASP A 356 30.59 5.96 25.56
CA ASP A 356 30.16 6.43 26.88
C ASP A 356 29.90 7.96 26.90
N GLY A 357 30.70 8.73 26.15
CA GLY A 357 30.51 10.18 26.00
C GLY A 357 29.20 10.52 25.31
N GLU A 358 28.81 9.78 24.26
CA GLU A 358 27.54 9.96 23.56
C GLU A 358 26.35 9.65 24.48
N VAL A 359 26.45 8.60 25.29
CA VAL A 359 25.43 8.24 26.30
C VAL A 359 25.27 9.35 27.34
N THR A 360 26.38 9.95 27.77
CA THR A 360 26.36 11.07 28.74
C THR A 360 25.67 12.30 28.13
N MET A 361 25.97 12.66 26.90
CA MET A 361 25.30 13.78 26.18
C MET A 361 23.79 13.57 26.11
N VAL A 362 23.35 12.35 25.78
CA VAL A 362 21.92 12.00 25.75
C VAL A 362 21.26 12.19 27.10
N LYS A 363 21.90 11.78 28.20
CA LYS A 363 21.38 11.95 29.55
C LYS A 363 21.23 13.44 29.91
N GLU A 364 22.26 14.22 29.67
CA GLU A 364 22.26 15.67 29.96
C GLU A 364 21.19 16.40 29.16
N LYS A 365 21.06 16.09 27.85
CA LYS A 365 20.05 16.69 26.97
C LYS A 365 18.64 16.29 27.40
N ALA A 366 18.41 15.02 27.73
CA ALA A 366 17.12 14.53 28.19
C ALA A 366 16.69 15.19 29.52
N GLU A 367 17.63 15.30 30.49
CA GLU A 367 17.37 16.04 31.74
C GLU A 367 17.02 17.50 31.50
N GLY A 368 17.78 18.19 30.63
CA GLY A 368 17.55 19.58 30.27
C GLY A 368 16.19 19.84 29.62
N ASN A 369 15.70 18.90 28.83
CA ASN A 369 14.42 18.97 28.13
C ASN A 369 13.27 18.23 28.85
N GLN A 370 13.50 17.66 30.04
CA GLN A 370 12.52 16.85 30.78
C GLN A 370 11.99 15.65 29.97
N ALA A 371 12.80 15.15 29.05
CA ALA A 371 12.49 14.00 28.21
C ALA A 371 12.65 12.70 29.00
N GLU A 372 11.80 11.70 28.74
CA GLU A 372 11.93 10.38 29.36
C GLU A 372 12.78 9.46 28.50
N ILE A 373 13.70 8.74 29.16
CA ILE A 373 14.60 7.79 28.51
C ILE A 373 13.98 6.40 28.58
N THR A 374 13.67 5.81 27.43
CA THR A 374 13.18 4.43 27.31
C THR A 374 14.34 3.44 27.20
N MET A 375 15.43 3.84 26.52
CA MET A 375 16.59 2.98 26.31
C MET A 375 17.87 3.79 26.14
N LEU A 376 18.95 3.33 26.77
CA LEU A 376 20.32 3.82 26.57
C LEU A 376 21.28 2.67 26.26
N ALA A 377 22.33 3.00 25.58
CA ALA A 377 23.39 2.06 25.18
C ALA A 377 24.32 1.61 26.36
N ASP A 378 24.06 2.04 27.58
CA ASP A 378 24.73 1.63 28.81
C ASP A 378 24.05 0.46 29.52
N ASN A 379 23.25 -0.32 28.83
CA ASN A 379 22.42 -1.43 29.31
C ASN A 379 21.12 -1.01 30.03
N TYR A 380 20.74 0.26 30.01
CA TYR A 380 19.42 0.65 30.49
C TYR A 380 18.37 0.41 29.40
N VAL A 381 17.49 -0.54 29.63
CA VAL A 381 16.37 -0.86 28.72
C VAL A 381 15.12 -1.04 29.54
N ALA A 382 14.12 -0.18 29.33
CA ALA A 382 12.85 -0.27 30.02
C ALA A 382 12.05 -1.53 29.63
N GLU A 383 11.24 -2.03 30.57
CA GLU A 383 10.24 -3.04 30.29
C GLU A 383 9.19 -2.48 29.29
N PRO A 384 8.69 -3.28 28.35
CA PRO A 384 8.99 -4.72 28.12
C PRO A 384 10.13 -4.96 27.13
N PHE A 385 10.83 -3.93 26.66
CA PHE A 385 11.81 -3.99 25.56
C PHE A 385 13.09 -4.77 25.94
N ASN A 386 13.43 -4.83 27.23
CA ASN A 386 14.57 -5.62 27.73
C ASN A 386 14.52 -7.10 27.32
N LYS A 387 13.32 -7.66 27.11
CA LYS A 387 13.13 -9.04 26.64
C LYS A 387 13.66 -9.26 25.22
N LEU A 388 13.65 -8.22 24.38
CA LEU A 388 14.16 -8.30 23.00
C LEU A 388 15.67 -8.48 22.92
N PHE A 389 16.38 -8.00 23.91
CA PHE A 389 17.84 -8.06 23.97
C PHE A 389 18.35 -9.28 24.75
N ASN A 390 17.47 -10.17 25.17
CA ASN A 390 17.86 -11.41 25.83
C ASN A 390 18.21 -12.49 24.80
N ASN A 391 19.33 -13.18 25.05
CA ASN A 391 19.77 -14.30 24.21
C ASN A 391 18.97 -15.59 24.47
N ASP A 392 18.25 -15.69 25.61
CA ASP A 392 17.32 -16.78 25.83
C ASP A 392 16.11 -16.69 24.91
N GLY A 393 15.97 -17.67 24.07
CA GLY A 393 14.85 -17.73 23.09
C GLY A 393 13.47 -17.76 23.73
N ALA A 394 13.33 -18.26 24.96
CA ALA A 394 12.07 -18.28 25.69
C ALA A 394 11.68 -16.86 26.12
N VAL A 395 12.61 -16.09 26.68
CA VAL A 395 12.40 -14.70 27.10
C VAL A 395 12.12 -13.80 25.87
N TYR A 396 12.88 -14.00 24.79
CA TYR A 396 12.64 -13.29 23.52
C TYR A 396 11.23 -13.58 22.97
N SER A 397 10.81 -14.85 22.99
CA SER A 397 9.48 -15.26 22.51
C SER A 397 8.34 -14.73 23.40
N GLU A 398 8.60 -14.54 24.69
CA GLU A 398 7.64 -13.95 25.64
C GLU A 398 7.26 -12.53 25.23
N TYR A 399 8.20 -11.74 24.70
CA TYR A 399 7.88 -10.40 24.19
C TYR A 399 6.77 -10.46 23.13
N PHE A 400 6.87 -11.37 22.16
CA PHE A 400 5.89 -11.50 21.09
C PHE A 400 4.54 -11.99 21.57
N SER A 401 4.51 -12.86 22.58
CA SER A 401 3.26 -13.38 23.14
C SER A 401 2.56 -12.41 24.10
N THR A 402 3.28 -11.45 24.69
CA THR A 402 2.73 -10.52 25.69
C THR A 402 2.55 -9.10 25.17
N THR A 403 3.54 -8.57 24.47
CA THR A 403 3.57 -7.15 24.07
C THR A 403 2.93 -6.91 22.70
N VAL A 404 3.22 -7.77 21.72
CA VAL A 404 2.69 -7.69 20.34
C VAL A 404 1.89 -8.92 19.95
N ALA A 405 1.20 -9.53 20.92
CA ALA A 405 0.46 -10.79 20.76
C ALA A 405 -0.56 -10.76 19.59
N SER A 406 -1.13 -9.61 19.31
CA SER A 406 -2.08 -9.43 18.21
C SER A 406 -1.42 -9.51 16.82
N ASN A 407 -0.12 -9.17 16.71
CA ASN A 407 0.66 -9.31 15.48
C ASN A 407 2.15 -9.53 15.79
N PRO A 408 2.60 -10.77 15.97
CA PRO A 408 3.98 -11.09 16.31
C PRO A 408 4.95 -11.08 15.12
N THR A 409 4.49 -10.75 13.91
CA THR A 409 5.33 -10.78 12.71
C THR A 409 6.24 -9.56 12.62
N ILE A 410 7.52 -9.76 12.28
CA ILE A 410 8.46 -8.68 11.95
C ILE A 410 8.30 -8.37 10.46
N PRO A 411 8.12 -7.09 10.07
CA PRO A 411 7.94 -6.72 8.67
C PRO A 411 9.18 -7.02 7.82
N THR A 412 8.94 -7.61 6.64
CA THR A 412 9.95 -7.90 5.61
C THR A 412 9.44 -7.41 4.26
N ASP A 413 10.28 -7.34 3.24
CA ASP A 413 9.84 -6.99 1.88
C ASP A 413 8.85 -8.01 1.29
N ASP A 414 8.79 -9.22 1.85
CA ASP A 414 7.75 -10.21 1.52
C ASP A 414 6.43 -9.99 2.27
N SER A 415 6.46 -9.29 3.40
CA SER A 415 5.28 -8.95 4.22
C SER A 415 5.44 -7.56 4.86
N PRO A 416 5.35 -6.47 4.09
CA PRO A 416 5.71 -5.11 4.53
C PRO A 416 4.58 -4.42 5.30
N PHE A 417 3.86 -5.15 6.15
CA PHE A 417 2.70 -4.65 6.91
C PHE A 417 3.10 -4.10 8.27
N TYR A 418 3.98 -3.09 8.28
CA TYR A 418 4.48 -2.46 9.51
C TYR A 418 3.36 -1.90 10.40
N PHE A 419 2.38 -1.22 9.80
CA PHE A 419 1.29 -0.59 10.54
C PHE A 419 0.17 -1.54 10.99
N ALA A 420 0.18 -2.78 10.58
CA ALA A 420 -0.84 -3.75 10.98
C ALA A 420 -0.68 -4.11 12.48
N ARG A 421 -1.54 -3.55 13.34
CA ARG A 421 -1.56 -3.84 14.79
C ARG A 421 -2.10 -5.23 15.10
N GLU A 422 -3.01 -5.74 14.29
CA GLU A 422 -3.53 -7.11 14.33
C GLU A 422 -3.01 -7.85 13.11
N GLN A 423 -2.66 -9.12 13.24
CA GLN A 423 -2.20 -9.94 12.12
C GLN A 423 -3.23 -9.98 10.99
N ILE A 424 -4.52 -10.05 11.35
CA ILE A 424 -5.62 -9.86 10.42
C ILE A 424 -6.57 -8.83 11.03
N PRO A 425 -6.61 -7.60 10.53
CA PRO A 425 -7.52 -6.58 11.02
C PRO A 425 -8.98 -6.99 10.95
N LYS A 426 -9.75 -6.62 11.96
CA LYS A 426 -11.18 -6.95 12.04
C LYS A 426 -11.97 -6.50 10.81
N GLN A 427 -11.60 -5.36 10.22
CA GLN A 427 -12.20 -4.84 9.00
C GLN A 427 -12.01 -5.81 7.82
N MET A 428 -10.85 -6.46 7.71
CA MET A 428 -10.59 -7.47 6.67
C MET A 428 -11.41 -8.73 6.88
N ILE A 429 -11.60 -9.15 8.13
CA ILE A 429 -12.48 -10.28 8.46
C ILE A 429 -13.92 -9.95 8.08
N ILE A 430 -14.41 -8.76 8.44
CA ILE A 430 -15.75 -8.30 8.08
C ILE A 430 -15.91 -8.24 6.56
N LEU A 431 -14.93 -7.69 5.84
CA LEU A 431 -14.92 -7.65 4.39
C LEU A 431 -14.99 -9.05 3.79
N LEU A 432 -14.14 -9.96 4.27
CA LEU A 432 -14.12 -11.37 3.80
C LEU A 432 -15.48 -12.04 4.03
N VAL A 433 -16.03 -11.94 5.22
CA VAL A 433 -17.36 -12.52 5.54
C VAL A 433 -18.44 -11.92 4.64
N THR A 434 -18.43 -10.61 4.45
CA THR A 434 -19.40 -9.90 3.59
C THR A 434 -19.28 -10.36 2.13
N VAL A 435 -18.05 -10.43 1.60
CA VAL A 435 -17.80 -10.90 0.23
C VAL A 435 -18.21 -12.36 0.06
N VAL A 436 -17.91 -13.23 1.02
CA VAL A 436 -18.32 -14.65 0.98
C VAL A 436 -19.85 -14.77 1.05
N ALA A 437 -20.54 -13.98 1.89
CA ALA A 437 -21.99 -13.99 1.99
C ALA A 437 -22.67 -13.53 0.69
N ILE A 438 -22.21 -12.41 0.11
CA ILE A 438 -22.73 -11.89 -1.17
C ILE A 438 -22.43 -12.91 -2.30
N SER A 439 -21.23 -13.44 -2.35
CA SER A 439 -20.80 -14.44 -3.34
C SER A 439 -21.63 -15.73 -3.21
N GLY A 440 -21.91 -16.16 -1.98
CA GLY A 440 -22.79 -17.29 -1.70
C GLY A 440 -24.23 -17.06 -2.19
N LEU A 441 -24.79 -15.88 -1.93
CA LEU A 441 -26.10 -15.48 -2.43
C LEU A 441 -26.15 -15.46 -3.96
N LEU A 442 -25.17 -14.84 -4.61
CA LEU A 442 -25.08 -14.80 -6.08
C LEU A 442 -24.93 -16.19 -6.68
N SER A 443 -24.08 -17.04 -6.07
CA SER A 443 -23.94 -18.44 -6.49
C SER A 443 -25.23 -19.23 -6.35
N ALA A 444 -25.97 -19.05 -5.25
CA ALA A 444 -27.27 -19.68 -5.04
C ALA A 444 -28.30 -19.21 -6.09
N LEU A 445 -28.33 -17.92 -6.43
CA LEU A 445 -29.19 -17.38 -7.49
C LEU A 445 -28.82 -17.93 -8.87
N LEU A 446 -27.52 -18.04 -9.17
CA LEU A 446 -27.05 -18.65 -10.41
C LEU A 446 -27.45 -20.13 -10.51
N ILE A 447 -27.29 -20.90 -9.44
CA ILE A 447 -27.68 -22.32 -9.36
C ILE A 447 -29.22 -22.46 -9.48
N TYR A 448 -29.98 -21.61 -8.78
CA TYR A 448 -31.42 -21.61 -8.88
C TYR A 448 -31.89 -21.33 -10.33
N HIS A 449 -31.31 -20.32 -10.98
CA HIS A 449 -31.61 -20.00 -12.37
C HIS A 449 -31.23 -21.16 -13.30
N ALA A 450 -30.06 -21.76 -13.11
CA ALA A 450 -29.61 -22.92 -13.88
C ALA A 450 -30.57 -24.13 -13.71
N ARG A 451 -31.04 -24.41 -12.50
CA ARG A 451 -32.06 -25.47 -12.24
C ARG A 451 -33.40 -25.17 -12.90
N LYS A 452 -33.85 -23.93 -12.82
CA LYS A 452 -35.10 -23.51 -13.47
C LYS A 452 -35.06 -23.63 -15.00
N THR A 453 -33.89 -23.42 -15.59
CA THR A 453 -33.63 -23.60 -17.03
C THR A 453 -33.27 -25.04 -17.41
N ARG A 454 -33.48 -26.01 -16.53
CA ARG A 454 -33.25 -27.46 -16.72
C ARG A 454 -31.79 -27.79 -17.12
N VAL A 455 -30.82 -27.04 -16.64
CA VAL A 455 -29.39 -27.41 -16.73
C VAL A 455 -29.20 -28.69 -15.93
N LYS A 456 -28.85 -29.78 -16.61
CA LYS A 456 -28.51 -31.05 -15.93
C LYS A 456 -27.11 -30.95 -15.34
N PHE A 457 -27.02 -30.97 -14.02
CA PHE A 457 -25.75 -31.14 -13.31
C PHE A 457 -25.42 -32.66 -13.27
N ASP A 458 -24.45 -33.05 -14.07
CA ASP A 458 -23.81 -34.37 -14.01
C ASP A 458 -22.48 -34.23 -13.25
N SER A 459 -21.92 -35.31 -12.73
CA SER A 459 -20.59 -35.35 -12.04
C SER A 459 -19.50 -34.64 -12.84
N ARG A 460 -19.58 -34.61 -14.16
CA ARG A 460 -18.66 -33.92 -15.07
C ARG A 460 -18.82 -32.40 -14.98
N SER A 461 -20.06 -31.90 -14.81
CA SER A 461 -20.32 -30.49 -14.61
C SER A 461 -19.69 -29.95 -13.33
N SER A 462 -19.60 -30.81 -12.28
CA SER A 462 -18.96 -30.44 -11.01
C SER A 462 -17.45 -30.18 -11.16
N PHE A 463 -16.74 -31.00 -11.98
CA PHE A 463 -15.31 -30.75 -12.24
C PHE A 463 -15.08 -29.43 -13.02
N HIS A 464 -15.99 -29.06 -13.94
CA HIS A 464 -15.88 -27.78 -14.65
C HIS A 464 -16.18 -26.59 -13.74
N VAL A 465 -17.15 -26.73 -12.82
CA VAL A 465 -17.43 -25.71 -11.80
C VAL A 465 -16.21 -25.51 -10.90
N LEU A 466 -15.62 -26.62 -10.40
CA LEU A 466 -14.45 -26.56 -9.56
C LEU A 466 -13.22 -25.97 -10.30
N PHE A 467 -13.07 -26.34 -11.57
CA PHE A 467 -12.06 -25.73 -12.44
C PHE A 467 -12.26 -24.20 -12.56
N ALA A 468 -13.50 -23.74 -12.79
CA ALA A 468 -13.82 -22.30 -12.87
C ALA A 468 -13.48 -21.57 -11.56
N VAL A 469 -13.75 -22.19 -10.41
CA VAL A 469 -13.39 -21.64 -9.09
C VAL A 469 -11.87 -21.55 -8.95
N PHE A 470 -11.15 -22.61 -9.21
CA PHE A 470 -9.70 -22.64 -9.07
C PHE A 470 -8.99 -21.59 -9.93
N ILE A 471 -9.38 -21.44 -11.21
CA ILE A 471 -8.74 -20.44 -12.05
C ILE A 471 -9.16 -19.00 -11.66
N GLY A 472 -10.39 -18.77 -11.20
CA GLY A 472 -10.84 -17.47 -10.75
C GLY A 472 -10.09 -17.00 -9.50
N VAL A 473 -10.03 -17.84 -8.47
CA VAL A 473 -9.29 -17.56 -7.23
C VAL A 473 -7.79 -17.46 -7.53
N GLY A 474 -7.21 -18.42 -8.25
CA GLY A 474 -5.79 -18.46 -8.55
C GLY A 474 -5.30 -17.27 -9.37
N PHE A 475 -6.10 -16.84 -10.35
CA PHE A 475 -5.80 -15.66 -11.17
C PHE A 475 -5.65 -14.40 -10.28
N MET A 476 -6.65 -14.14 -9.43
CA MET A 476 -6.65 -12.95 -8.59
C MET A 476 -5.57 -12.98 -7.51
N ILE A 477 -5.29 -14.15 -6.92
CA ILE A 477 -4.19 -14.28 -5.95
C ILE A 477 -2.86 -13.93 -6.60
N LEU A 478 -2.58 -14.45 -7.80
CA LEU A 478 -1.32 -14.15 -8.50
C LEU A 478 -1.27 -12.69 -8.95
N GLU A 479 -2.36 -12.15 -9.50
CA GLU A 479 -2.42 -10.76 -9.97
C GLU A 479 -2.15 -9.77 -8.85
N VAL A 480 -2.87 -9.89 -7.72
CA VAL A 480 -2.67 -9.03 -6.54
C VAL A 480 -1.25 -9.18 -6.01
N THR A 481 -0.73 -10.41 -5.93
CA THR A 481 0.64 -10.66 -5.48
C THR A 481 1.68 -10.00 -6.38
N PHE A 482 1.50 -10.05 -7.70
CA PHE A 482 2.40 -9.36 -8.63
C PHE A 482 2.33 -7.85 -8.49
N ILE A 483 1.12 -7.26 -8.32
CA ILE A 483 0.98 -5.82 -8.07
C ILE A 483 1.81 -5.41 -6.85
N GLN A 484 1.73 -6.17 -5.77
CA GLN A 484 2.43 -5.85 -4.53
C GLN A 484 3.95 -6.05 -4.64
N LYS A 485 4.41 -7.16 -5.17
CA LYS A 485 5.86 -7.41 -5.32
C LYS A 485 6.55 -6.41 -6.26
N PHE A 486 5.92 -6.07 -7.37
CA PHE A 486 6.50 -5.12 -8.32
C PHE A 486 6.29 -3.64 -7.91
N LEU A 487 5.52 -3.36 -6.84
CA LEU A 487 5.40 -2.03 -6.27
C LEU A 487 6.79 -1.48 -5.88
N LEU A 488 7.61 -2.31 -5.22
CA LEU A 488 8.97 -1.95 -4.85
C LEU A 488 9.83 -1.58 -6.10
N LEU A 489 9.67 -2.32 -7.21
CA LEU A 489 10.41 -2.06 -8.45
C LEU A 489 9.90 -0.80 -9.17
N LEU A 490 8.60 -0.57 -9.22
CA LEU A 490 7.97 0.52 -9.98
C LEU A 490 7.84 1.83 -9.19
N GLY A 491 7.98 1.77 -7.86
CA GLY A 491 8.10 2.91 -6.95
C GLY A 491 6.78 3.56 -6.55
N THR A 492 5.68 3.40 -7.31
CA THR A 492 4.37 3.98 -6.96
C THR A 492 3.23 3.01 -7.18
N PRO A 493 2.19 3.01 -6.32
CA PRO A 493 1.04 2.11 -6.45
C PRO A 493 0.32 2.24 -7.79
N ILE A 494 0.18 3.46 -8.29
CA ILE A 494 -0.51 3.72 -9.57
C ILE A 494 0.30 3.18 -10.75
N MET A 495 1.63 3.36 -10.74
CA MET A 495 2.49 2.79 -11.78
C MET A 495 2.45 1.26 -11.75
N ALA A 496 2.59 0.67 -10.55
CA ALA A 496 2.52 -0.78 -10.38
C ALA A 496 1.18 -1.32 -10.90
N LEU A 497 0.06 -0.75 -10.45
CA LEU A 497 -1.26 -1.15 -10.90
C LEU A 497 -1.39 -1.04 -12.42
N THR A 498 -1.01 0.11 -13.00
CA THR A 498 -1.17 0.37 -14.45
C THR A 498 -0.34 -0.59 -15.29
N VAL A 499 0.95 -0.73 -14.99
CA VAL A 499 1.87 -1.55 -15.79
C VAL A 499 1.52 -3.03 -15.69
N ILE A 500 1.19 -3.50 -14.49
CA ILE A 500 0.93 -4.92 -14.24
C ILE A 500 -0.43 -5.33 -14.80
N LEU A 501 -1.50 -4.55 -14.54
CA LEU A 501 -2.81 -4.83 -15.12
C LEU A 501 -2.76 -4.80 -16.65
N PHE A 502 -2.11 -3.78 -17.23
CA PHE A 502 -1.92 -3.73 -18.69
C PHE A 502 -1.20 -4.98 -19.20
N THR A 503 -0.10 -5.37 -18.56
CA THR A 503 0.70 -6.53 -18.98
C THR A 503 -0.10 -7.83 -18.88
N ILE A 504 -0.73 -8.08 -17.72
CA ILE A 504 -1.47 -9.33 -17.48
C ILE A 504 -2.70 -9.41 -18.39
N LEU A 505 -3.47 -8.33 -18.51
CA LEU A 505 -4.67 -8.32 -19.37
C LEU A 505 -4.31 -8.48 -20.86
N LEU A 506 -3.28 -7.77 -21.34
CA LEU A 506 -2.82 -7.89 -22.71
C LEU A 506 -2.32 -9.32 -23.01
N SER A 507 -1.41 -9.81 -22.17
CA SER A 507 -0.81 -11.15 -22.35
C SER A 507 -1.85 -12.27 -22.23
N SER A 508 -2.75 -12.20 -21.24
CA SER A 508 -3.82 -13.17 -21.06
C SER A 508 -4.85 -13.11 -22.20
N GLY A 509 -5.14 -11.92 -22.73
CA GLY A 509 -5.99 -11.73 -23.91
C GLY A 509 -5.39 -12.41 -25.16
N ILE A 510 -4.09 -12.20 -25.41
CA ILE A 510 -3.36 -12.87 -26.49
C ILE A 510 -3.34 -14.40 -26.28
N GLY A 511 -3.05 -14.84 -25.06
CA GLY A 511 -3.06 -16.26 -24.69
C GLY A 511 -4.43 -16.92 -24.90
N SER A 512 -5.50 -16.22 -24.49
CA SER A 512 -6.89 -16.66 -24.70
C SER A 512 -7.23 -16.83 -26.19
N TYR A 513 -6.87 -15.85 -27.02
CA TYR A 513 -7.08 -15.89 -28.47
C TYR A 513 -6.33 -17.07 -29.11
N ILE A 514 -5.05 -17.25 -28.78
CA ILE A 514 -4.20 -18.30 -29.32
C ILE A 514 -4.70 -19.69 -28.86
N SER A 515 -5.04 -19.85 -27.58
CA SER A 515 -5.63 -21.08 -27.06
C SER A 515 -6.93 -21.44 -27.77
N GLY A 516 -7.84 -20.50 -27.94
CA GLY A 516 -9.10 -20.70 -28.65
C GLY A 516 -8.93 -21.08 -30.12
N LYS A 517 -7.89 -20.56 -30.81
CA LYS A 517 -7.61 -20.86 -32.22
C LYS A 517 -6.88 -22.19 -32.41
N ILE A 518 -5.80 -22.43 -31.66
CA ILE A 518 -4.91 -23.62 -31.85
C ILE A 518 -5.51 -24.87 -31.23
N PHE A 519 -6.13 -24.75 -30.05
CA PHE A 519 -6.61 -25.88 -29.29
C PHE A 519 -8.14 -26.06 -29.33
N SER A 520 -8.83 -25.42 -30.28
CA SER A 520 -10.29 -25.51 -30.42
C SER A 520 -10.84 -26.94 -30.46
N THR A 521 -10.12 -27.88 -31.10
CA THR A 521 -10.52 -29.28 -31.21
C THR A 521 -10.04 -30.16 -30.06
N ARG A 522 -9.01 -29.72 -29.33
CA ARG A 522 -8.36 -30.50 -28.24
C ARG A 522 -8.04 -29.58 -27.05
N PRO A 523 -9.06 -28.98 -26.42
CA PRO A 523 -8.84 -27.96 -25.35
C PRO A 523 -8.09 -28.51 -24.13
N HIS A 524 -8.21 -29.78 -23.85
CA HIS A 524 -7.47 -30.43 -22.77
C HIS A 524 -5.94 -30.38 -22.97
N ARG A 525 -5.44 -30.35 -24.21
CA ARG A 525 -4.01 -30.22 -24.47
C ARG A 525 -3.51 -28.82 -24.07
N ALA A 526 -4.31 -27.80 -24.29
CA ALA A 526 -3.96 -26.44 -23.86
C ALA A 526 -3.73 -26.37 -22.35
N VAL A 527 -4.64 -26.98 -21.57
CA VAL A 527 -4.53 -27.00 -20.09
C VAL A 527 -3.32 -27.85 -19.65
N LEU A 528 -3.16 -29.06 -20.21
CA LEU A 528 -2.08 -29.99 -19.82
C LEU A 528 -0.68 -29.50 -20.22
N THR A 529 -0.56 -28.59 -21.18
CA THR A 529 0.73 -27.99 -21.55
C THR A 529 0.99 -26.69 -20.83
N SER A 530 -0.02 -25.82 -20.69
CA SER A 530 0.16 -24.48 -20.10
C SER A 530 0.32 -24.50 -18.58
N ILE A 531 -0.40 -25.36 -17.85
CA ILE A 531 -0.32 -25.40 -16.38
C ILE A 531 1.07 -25.85 -15.88
N PRO A 532 1.71 -26.92 -16.39
CA PRO A 532 3.06 -27.27 -15.95
C PRO A 532 4.11 -26.19 -16.26
N ILE A 533 4.00 -25.51 -17.41
CA ILE A 533 4.91 -24.42 -17.76
C ILE A 533 4.68 -23.23 -16.83
N LEU A 534 3.42 -22.86 -16.58
CA LEU A 534 3.07 -21.80 -15.62
C LEU A 534 3.58 -22.15 -14.22
N ALA A 535 3.42 -23.40 -13.79
CA ALA A 535 3.95 -23.88 -12.51
C ALA A 535 5.47 -23.70 -12.41
N GLY A 536 6.21 -24.04 -13.46
CA GLY A 536 7.65 -23.80 -13.54
C GLY A 536 8.01 -22.31 -13.41
N ILE A 537 7.28 -21.44 -14.09
CA ILE A 537 7.48 -19.98 -13.99
C ILE A 537 7.21 -19.48 -12.57
N ILE A 538 6.11 -19.90 -11.93
CA ILE A 538 5.78 -19.49 -10.56
C ILE A 538 6.84 -19.98 -9.57
N ILE A 539 7.37 -21.20 -9.75
CA ILE A 539 8.45 -21.73 -8.91
C ILE A 539 9.72 -20.88 -9.09
N ILE A 540 10.07 -20.49 -10.32
CA ILE A 540 11.21 -19.60 -10.57
C ILE A 540 10.98 -18.24 -9.89
N TYR A 541 9.76 -17.69 -9.94
CA TYR A 541 9.45 -16.44 -9.26
C TYR A 541 9.50 -16.57 -7.74
N PHE A 542 9.01 -17.67 -7.20
CA PHE A 542 9.13 -17.95 -5.77
C PHE A 542 10.59 -17.96 -5.30
N LEU A 543 11.50 -18.49 -6.10
CA LEU A 543 12.92 -18.63 -5.73
C LEU A 543 13.73 -17.35 -5.98
N TYR A 544 13.48 -16.63 -7.07
CA TYR A 544 14.41 -15.63 -7.57
C TYR A 544 13.81 -14.23 -7.80
N LEU A 545 12.48 -14.05 -7.76
CA LEU A 545 11.87 -12.79 -8.14
C LEU A 545 12.32 -11.63 -7.22
N GLN A 546 12.48 -11.91 -5.92
CA GLN A 546 12.92 -10.90 -4.96
C GLN A 546 14.34 -10.41 -5.28
N GLU A 547 15.27 -11.33 -5.55
CA GLU A 547 16.65 -10.99 -5.92
C GLU A 547 16.71 -10.20 -7.23
N VAL A 548 15.86 -10.56 -8.20
CA VAL A 548 15.75 -9.81 -9.47
C VAL A 548 15.26 -8.40 -9.23
N ILE A 549 14.21 -8.20 -8.40
CA ILE A 549 13.69 -6.88 -8.06
C ILE A 549 14.77 -6.04 -7.38
N GLU A 550 15.44 -6.56 -6.36
CA GLU A 550 16.47 -5.84 -5.61
C GLU A 550 17.68 -5.46 -6.49
N SER A 551 18.11 -6.35 -7.37
CA SER A 551 19.24 -6.09 -8.27
C SER A 551 18.93 -5.10 -9.40
N THR A 552 17.67 -4.88 -9.71
CA THR A 552 17.23 -4.04 -10.84
C THR A 552 16.51 -2.75 -10.42
N ILE A 553 16.31 -2.55 -9.12
CA ILE A 553 15.61 -1.38 -8.58
C ILE A 553 16.29 -0.04 -8.94
N SER A 554 17.62 -0.06 -9.11
CA SER A 554 18.43 1.10 -9.50
C SER A 554 18.31 1.50 -10.97
N MET A 555 17.69 0.66 -11.82
CA MET A 555 17.51 0.98 -13.24
C MET A 555 16.57 2.17 -13.43
N GLU A 556 16.72 2.90 -14.55
CA GLU A 556 15.78 3.94 -14.96
C GLU A 556 14.37 3.37 -15.20
N LEU A 557 13.34 4.18 -14.97
CA LEU A 557 11.94 3.77 -15.02
C LEU A 557 11.53 3.04 -16.32
N PRO A 558 11.94 3.47 -17.53
CA PRO A 558 11.57 2.76 -18.77
C PRO A 558 12.07 1.32 -18.79
N TYR A 559 13.30 1.07 -18.29
CA TYR A 559 13.87 -0.28 -18.22
C TYR A 559 13.16 -1.15 -17.19
N ARG A 560 12.76 -0.58 -16.03
CA ARG A 560 11.96 -1.28 -15.00
C ARG A 560 10.59 -1.68 -15.53
N ILE A 561 9.94 -0.80 -16.29
CA ILE A 561 8.65 -1.09 -16.96
C ILE A 561 8.84 -2.23 -17.98
N ALA A 562 9.89 -2.14 -18.83
CA ALA A 562 10.18 -3.17 -19.83
C ALA A 562 10.49 -4.52 -19.18
N LEU A 563 11.27 -4.53 -18.09
CA LEU A 563 11.58 -5.73 -17.31
C LEU A 563 10.32 -6.34 -16.69
N THR A 564 9.46 -5.52 -16.06
CA THR A 564 8.18 -5.96 -15.49
C THR A 564 7.31 -6.60 -16.56
N PHE A 565 7.20 -5.95 -17.73
CA PHE A 565 6.47 -6.50 -18.87
C PHE A 565 7.06 -7.84 -19.31
N GLY A 566 8.39 -7.93 -19.48
CA GLY A 566 9.08 -9.15 -19.92
C GLY A 566 8.91 -10.31 -18.94
N LEU A 567 8.97 -10.05 -17.64
CA LEU A 567 8.76 -11.05 -16.60
C LEU A 567 7.30 -11.52 -16.54
N LEU A 568 6.33 -10.60 -16.53
CA LEU A 568 4.92 -10.98 -16.31
C LEU A 568 4.21 -11.49 -17.56
N PHE A 569 4.67 -11.11 -18.77
CA PHE A 569 4.04 -11.52 -20.02
C PHE A 569 3.90 -13.03 -20.18
N PRO A 570 4.95 -13.88 -19.94
CA PRO A 570 4.84 -15.33 -20.07
C PRO A 570 3.81 -15.94 -19.11
N ALA A 571 3.79 -15.49 -17.86
CA ALA A 571 2.83 -15.97 -16.86
C ALA A 571 1.39 -15.60 -17.25
N GLY A 572 1.12 -14.31 -17.54
CA GLY A 572 -0.20 -13.84 -17.97
C GLY A 572 -0.68 -14.52 -19.24
N PHE A 573 0.21 -14.73 -20.22
CA PHE A 573 -0.09 -15.45 -21.46
C PHE A 573 -0.61 -16.88 -21.21
N LEU A 574 0.08 -17.63 -20.33
CA LEU A 574 -0.33 -18.98 -19.97
C LEU A 574 -1.59 -19.03 -19.11
N MET A 575 -1.77 -18.04 -18.22
CA MET A 575 -3.01 -17.88 -17.46
C MET A 575 -4.21 -17.68 -18.38
N GLY A 576 -4.05 -16.96 -19.49
CA GLY A 576 -5.08 -16.76 -20.51
C GLY A 576 -5.59 -18.02 -21.21
N PHE A 577 -4.85 -19.14 -21.19
CA PHE A 577 -5.25 -20.39 -21.84
C PHE A 577 -6.41 -21.10 -21.15
N GLN A 578 -6.57 -20.89 -19.85
CA GLN A 578 -7.39 -21.74 -18.99
C GLN A 578 -8.88 -21.59 -19.25
N PHE A 579 -9.38 -20.35 -19.24
CA PHE A 579 -10.81 -20.10 -19.32
C PHE A 579 -11.43 -20.47 -20.69
N PRO A 580 -10.86 -20.13 -21.86
CA PRO A 580 -11.34 -20.62 -23.15
C PRO A 580 -11.35 -22.12 -23.25
N SER A 581 -10.31 -22.78 -22.69
CA SER A 581 -10.21 -24.24 -22.69
C SER A 581 -11.33 -24.87 -21.86
N LEU A 582 -11.64 -24.32 -20.68
CA LEU A 582 -12.76 -24.73 -19.85
C LEU A 582 -14.10 -24.65 -20.61
N ILE A 583 -14.38 -23.50 -21.22
CA ILE A 583 -15.62 -23.29 -21.97
C ILE A 583 -15.74 -24.25 -23.14
N THR A 584 -14.64 -24.49 -23.85
CA THR A 584 -14.61 -25.42 -24.98
C THR A 584 -14.80 -26.87 -24.51
N MET A 585 -14.16 -27.29 -23.42
CA MET A 585 -14.37 -28.65 -22.84
C MET A 585 -15.84 -28.85 -22.41
N ALA A 586 -16.42 -27.86 -21.73
CA ALA A 586 -17.82 -27.93 -21.32
C ALA A 586 -18.77 -28.04 -22.54
N SER A 587 -18.48 -27.29 -23.61
CA SER A 587 -19.29 -27.32 -24.83
C SER A 587 -19.16 -28.63 -25.60
N LEU A 588 -17.99 -29.25 -25.66
CA LEU A 588 -17.78 -30.54 -26.33
C LEU A 588 -18.52 -31.70 -25.62
N ILE A 589 -18.56 -31.70 -24.30
CA ILE A 589 -19.32 -32.68 -23.51
C ILE A 589 -20.82 -32.52 -23.76
N ALA A 590 -21.32 -31.29 -23.82
CA ALA A 590 -22.73 -31.02 -24.17
C ALA A 590 -23.11 -31.59 -25.55
N LEU A 591 -22.19 -31.47 -26.53
CA LEU A 591 -22.38 -32.04 -27.87
C LEU A 591 -22.34 -33.59 -27.89
N GLN A 592 -21.44 -34.24 -27.13
CA GLN A 592 -21.40 -35.71 -27.02
C GLN A 592 -22.66 -36.29 -26.40
N ASN A 593 -23.22 -35.63 -25.41
CA ASN A 593 -24.50 -36.04 -24.81
C ASN A 593 -25.67 -35.89 -25.78
N ARG A 594 -25.60 -34.99 -26.75
CA ARG A 594 -26.59 -34.81 -27.82
C ARG A 594 -26.63 -36.02 -28.77
N ASN A 595 -25.49 -36.51 -29.17
CA ASN A 595 -25.39 -37.65 -30.11
C ASN A 595 -25.86 -38.99 -29.51
N LYS A 596 -26.00 -39.09 -28.18
CA LYS A 596 -26.58 -40.27 -27.50
C LYS A 596 -28.13 -40.23 -27.38
N VAL A 597 -28.75 -39.05 -27.65
CA VAL A 597 -30.20 -38.81 -27.53
C VAL A 597 -30.74 -38.38 -28.90
N VAL A 598 -30.49 -39.16 -29.94
CA VAL A 598 -31.15 -38.98 -31.24
C VAL A 598 -32.47 -39.76 -31.18
N VAL A 599 -33.52 -39.17 -30.60
CA VAL A 599 -34.93 -39.48 -30.88
C VAL A 599 -35.91 -38.48 -30.27
N PHE A 600 -35.68 -37.21 -30.15
CA PHE A 600 -36.77 -36.22 -30.03
C PHE A 600 -36.26 -34.81 -30.39
N GLN A 601 -36.86 -34.24 -31.43
CA GLN A 601 -36.71 -32.84 -31.79
C GLN A 601 -37.31 -31.96 -30.68
N ASP A 602 -36.47 -31.41 -29.83
CA ASP A 602 -36.91 -30.46 -28.83
C ASP A 602 -36.07 -29.16 -28.98
N ASP A 603 -36.73 -28.10 -29.42
CA ASP A 603 -36.16 -26.76 -29.62
C ASP A 603 -35.57 -26.14 -28.36
N ASN A 604 -35.80 -26.74 -27.20
CA ASN A 604 -35.30 -26.30 -25.88
C ASN A 604 -33.80 -26.59 -25.65
N TYR A 605 -33.13 -27.36 -26.55
CA TYR A 605 -31.75 -27.77 -26.33
C TYR A 605 -30.69 -26.72 -26.73
N SER A 606 -31.02 -25.81 -27.64
CA SER A 606 -30.13 -24.68 -27.97
C SER A 606 -29.97 -23.71 -26.82
N ASN A 607 -30.98 -23.58 -25.98
CA ASN A 607 -30.96 -22.77 -24.77
C ASN A 607 -30.11 -23.38 -23.66
N SER A 608 -30.04 -24.74 -23.55
CA SER A 608 -29.22 -25.44 -22.54
C SER A 608 -27.70 -25.25 -22.73
N LYS A 609 -27.23 -25.13 -23.99
CA LYS A 609 -25.79 -24.93 -24.28
C LYS A 609 -25.32 -23.54 -23.82
N ASN A 610 -26.12 -22.50 -24.07
CA ASN A 610 -25.78 -21.14 -23.66
C ASN A 610 -25.80 -20.99 -22.12
N ASN A 611 -26.70 -21.70 -21.43
CA ASN A 611 -26.86 -21.60 -19.99
C ASN A 611 -25.68 -22.19 -19.20
N ASN A 612 -25.06 -23.29 -19.63
CA ASN A 612 -23.88 -23.88 -18.97
C ASN A 612 -22.66 -22.96 -19.06
N THR A 613 -22.43 -22.36 -20.21
CA THR A 613 -21.33 -21.40 -20.41
C THR A 613 -21.50 -20.17 -19.53
N THR A 614 -22.72 -19.61 -19.50
CA THR A 614 -23.03 -18.43 -18.68
C THR A 614 -22.84 -18.73 -17.19
N LEU A 615 -23.22 -19.95 -16.73
CA LEU A 615 -23.03 -20.37 -15.35
C LEU A 615 -21.54 -20.42 -14.96
N LEU A 616 -20.69 -21.04 -15.81
CA LEU A 616 -19.25 -21.13 -15.57
C LEU A 616 -18.58 -19.73 -15.55
N TRP A 617 -19.06 -18.83 -16.41
CA TRP A 617 -18.65 -17.42 -16.38
C TRP A 617 -19.00 -16.74 -15.06
N GLY A 618 -20.25 -16.88 -14.63
CA GLY A 618 -20.72 -16.29 -13.36
C GLY A 618 -19.97 -16.83 -12.16
N ILE A 619 -19.72 -18.14 -12.10
CA ILE A 619 -18.97 -18.79 -11.02
C ILE A 619 -17.51 -18.30 -11.01
N ASN A 620 -16.87 -18.18 -12.16
CA ASN A 620 -15.49 -17.70 -12.24
C ASN A 620 -15.37 -16.27 -11.73
N ILE A 621 -16.30 -15.36 -12.10
CA ILE A 621 -16.32 -13.96 -11.61
C ILE A 621 -16.51 -13.93 -10.10
N VAL A 622 -17.46 -14.69 -9.56
CA VAL A 622 -17.72 -14.74 -8.11
C VAL A 622 -16.48 -15.28 -7.36
N ALA A 623 -15.85 -16.32 -7.91
CA ALA A 623 -14.62 -16.89 -7.35
C ALA A 623 -13.46 -15.88 -7.38
N SER A 624 -13.34 -15.08 -8.45
CA SER A 624 -12.33 -14.02 -8.56
C SER A 624 -12.49 -12.95 -7.47
N VAL A 625 -13.71 -12.52 -7.18
CA VAL A 625 -13.97 -11.55 -6.11
C VAL A 625 -13.54 -12.08 -4.74
N ILE A 626 -13.82 -13.35 -4.44
CA ILE A 626 -13.33 -14.00 -3.22
C ILE A 626 -11.79 -14.07 -3.23
N GLY A 627 -11.20 -14.43 -4.37
CA GLY A 627 -9.76 -14.55 -4.57
C GLY A 627 -9.01 -13.24 -4.27
N THR A 628 -9.56 -12.09 -4.62
CA THR A 628 -8.96 -10.78 -4.34
C THR A 628 -8.82 -10.53 -2.84
N VAL A 629 -9.87 -10.77 -2.05
CA VAL A 629 -9.83 -10.57 -0.60
C VAL A 629 -8.94 -11.62 0.07
N LEU A 630 -8.99 -12.88 -0.40
CA LEU A 630 -8.12 -13.94 0.09
C LEU A 630 -6.63 -13.62 -0.16
N ALA A 631 -6.29 -13.02 -1.30
CA ALA A 631 -4.92 -12.62 -1.60
C ALA A 631 -4.37 -11.63 -0.56
N ALA A 632 -5.17 -10.63 -0.17
CA ALA A 632 -4.76 -9.66 0.85
C ALA A 632 -4.62 -10.32 2.24
N VAL A 633 -5.62 -11.10 2.66
CA VAL A 633 -5.60 -11.78 3.97
C VAL A 633 -4.45 -12.79 4.07
N SER A 634 -4.24 -13.62 3.03
CA SER A 634 -3.15 -14.60 3.04
C SER A 634 -1.76 -13.96 3.01
N ALA A 635 -1.60 -12.83 2.30
CA ALA A 635 -0.33 -12.09 2.30
C ALA A 635 0.06 -11.59 3.71
N MET A 636 -0.90 -11.20 4.54
CA MET A 636 -0.65 -10.79 5.91
C MET A 636 -0.21 -11.94 6.83
N ILE A 637 -0.59 -13.19 6.49
CA ILE A 637 -0.28 -14.38 7.29
C ILE A 637 1.02 -15.04 6.85
N ILE A 638 1.19 -15.22 5.54
CA ILE A 638 2.26 -16.06 4.96
C ILE A 638 3.14 -15.31 3.94
N GLY A 639 2.95 -14.00 3.80
CA GLY A 639 3.69 -13.18 2.85
C GLY A 639 3.27 -13.36 1.38
N PHE A 640 3.86 -12.56 0.51
CA PHE A 640 3.59 -12.62 -0.93
C PHE A 640 4.17 -13.88 -1.58
N ASN A 641 5.30 -14.40 -1.09
CA ASN A 641 5.85 -15.67 -1.54
C ASN A 641 4.90 -16.83 -1.24
N GLY A 642 4.26 -16.82 -0.06
CA GLY A 642 3.21 -17.78 0.28
C GLY A 642 2.03 -17.72 -0.70
N ASN A 643 1.64 -16.51 -1.10
CA ASN A 643 0.59 -16.31 -2.09
C ASN A 643 0.95 -16.88 -3.48
N LEU A 644 2.21 -16.78 -3.91
CA LEU A 644 2.65 -17.43 -5.16
C LEU A 644 2.42 -18.95 -5.09
N LEU A 645 2.70 -19.59 -3.94
CA LEU A 645 2.44 -21.01 -3.74
C LEU A 645 0.96 -21.35 -3.70
N ILE A 646 0.11 -20.52 -3.06
CA ILE A 646 -1.35 -20.72 -3.11
C ILE A 646 -1.85 -20.61 -4.55
N GLY A 647 -1.44 -19.58 -5.29
CA GLY A 647 -1.78 -19.42 -6.70
C GLY A 647 -1.36 -20.64 -7.54
N LEU A 648 -0.15 -21.17 -7.31
CA LEU A 648 0.34 -22.40 -7.93
C LEU A 648 -0.57 -23.59 -7.61
N CYS A 649 -0.94 -23.79 -6.33
CA CYS A 649 -1.84 -24.86 -5.90
C CYS A 649 -3.22 -24.75 -6.58
N MET A 650 -3.75 -23.53 -6.75
CA MET A 650 -5.01 -23.32 -7.45
C MET A 650 -4.93 -23.73 -8.92
N TYR A 651 -3.86 -23.35 -9.63
CA TYR A 651 -3.68 -23.79 -11.03
C TYR A 651 -3.44 -25.28 -11.16
N LEU A 652 -2.69 -25.91 -10.25
CA LEU A 652 -2.53 -27.37 -10.23
C LEU A 652 -3.87 -28.07 -9.94
N GLY A 653 -4.69 -27.52 -9.03
CA GLY A 653 -6.06 -27.99 -8.78
C GLY A 653 -6.94 -27.91 -10.04
N ALA A 654 -6.84 -26.82 -10.80
CA ALA A 654 -7.52 -26.71 -12.08
C ALA A 654 -7.04 -27.80 -13.08
N GLY A 655 -5.73 -28.05 -13.13
CA GLY A 655 -5.15 -29.14 -13.95
C GLY A 655 -5.69 -30.52 -13.59
N THR A 656 -5.81 -30.83 -12.29
CA THR A 656 -6.38 -32.11 -11.84
C THR A 656 -7.85 -32.23 -12.21
N CYS A 657 -8.65 -31.16 -12.10
CA CYS A 657 -10.04 -31.16 -12.57
C CYS A 657 -10.15 -31.44 -14.07
N ALA A 658 -9.24 -30.90 -14.89
CA ALA A 658 -9.19 -31.17 -16.31
C ALA A 658 -8.86 -32.67 -16.58
N LEU A 659 -7.89 -33.24 -15.86
CA LEU A 659 -7.54 -34.65 -15.98
C LEU A 659 -8.71 -35.57 -15.62
N PHE A 660 -9.43 -35.31 -14.53
CA PHE A 660 -10.61 -36.06 -14.15
C PHE A 660 -11.73 -35.97 -15.21
N SER A 661 -11.93 -34.79 -15.78
CA SER A 661 -12.89 -34.57 -16.86
C SER A 661 -12.53 -35.46 -18.10
N ILE A 662 -11.24 -35.54 -18.45
CA ILE A 662 -10.73 -36.36 -19.56
C ILE A 662 -10.91 -37.86 -19.25
N TYR A 663 -10.53 -38.30 -18.07
CA TYR A 663 -10.68 -39.71 -17.64
C TYR A 663 -12.12 -40.19 -17.78
N HIS A 664 -13.07 -39.38 -17.28
CA HIS A 664 -14.49 -39.69 -17.43
C HIS A 664 -14.98 -39.68 -18.88
N MET A 665 -14.38 -38.84 -19.76
CA MET A 665 -14.68 -38.87 -21.20
C MET A 665 -14.20 -40.15 -21.87
N MET A 666 -13.03 -40.69 -21.50
CA MET A 666 -12.46 -41.91 -22.06
C MET A 666 -13.21 -43.16 -21.60
N ASN A 667 -13.51 -43.26 -20.31
CA ASN A 667 -14.15 -44.44 -19.73
C ASN A 667 -15.59 -44.65 -20.24
N ASN A 668 -16.29 -43.58 -20.62
CA ASN A 668 -17.63 -43.70 -21.22
C ASN A 668 -17.63 -43.99 -22.73
N ARG A 669 -16.49 -44.01 -23.40
CA ARG A 669 -16.35 -44.48 -24.80
C ARG A 669 -16.29 -46.01 -24.87
N THR A 670 -15.85 -46.69 -23.83
CA THR A 670 -15.67 -48.16 -23.77
C THR A 670 -16.97 -48.90 -23.44
N THR A 671 -18.06 -48.20 -23.09
CA THR A 671 -19.35 -48.84 -22.73
C THR A 671 -20.38 -48.81 -23.86
N VAL A 672 -20.00 -48.55 -25.11
CA VAL A 672 -20.91 -48.81 -26.25
C VAL A 672 -20.73 -50.28 -26.62
N PRO A 673 -21.73 -51.16 -26.40
CA PRO A 673 -21.67 -52.51 -26.91
C PRO A 673 -21.66 -52.43 -28.44
N ILE A 674 -20.63 -53.04 -29.04
CA ILE A 674 -20.69 -53.45 -30.44
C ILE A 674 -21.66 -54.62 -30.43
N GLY A 675 -22.96 -54.32 -30.28
CA GLY A 675 -24.02 -55.24 -30.52
C GLY A 675 -24.34 -55.19 -32.00
N GLY A 676 -23.65 -56.05 -32.68
CA GLY A 676 -23.91 -56.45 -34.01
C GLY A 676 -25.17 -57.33 -34.10
N ASN A 677 -25.41 -57.63 -35.18
CA ASN A 677 -26.11 -58.70 -35.85
C ASN A 677 -27.24 -58.18 -36.77
N LEU A 678 -26.86 -58.35 -38.03
CA LEU A 678 -27.68 -58.73 -39.19
C LEU A 678 -28.61 -57.70 -39.77
#